data_52db7cb8e2601e1693224d65343b1539
#
_entry.id   52db7cb8e2601e1693224d65343b1539
#
_cell.length_a   1.000
_cell.length_b   1.000
_cell.length_c   1.000
_cell.angle_alpha   90.00
_cell.angle_beta   90.00
_cell.angle_gamma   90.00
#
_symmetry.space_group_name_H-M   'P 1'
#
loop_
_entity.id
_entity.type
_entity.pdbx_description
1 polymer ?
#
loop_
_entity_poly.entity_id
_entity_poly.type
_entity_poly.pdbx_seq_one_letter_code
_entity_poly.pdbx_strand_id
1 'polypeptide(L)'
;MRYTFALAGVFCCAAGLHAQTGLDSAGQLQVVTVSAHPGFSFVRLQNGVQLRTDGITKNVLFYGPGIVRVNANLGRTHTAQPSLAVVARPAAMTFTVQESPETLSVVSEKLRVIADKKTGALAFFGADGRELTRERSTQPSEIKELTIAGEPSYEIRQTFTLAPDESLYGLGQYNRPYMDYRGQEVLLVQTNIGIVVPFLVSTRRYGILWDIYSKMIFKDDAGGATLWAESAPAGVDYFFVAGDTMDGVIAGYRRLTGAAPMFPKAAFGFFMSKERYKTQDRLIEVARSFRKEGFPIDYIVQDWQYWGSDSDGTWSGMIWDKERFPDPAALTKTLHDELHLKLMNSIWPSVGNDTALAHELDAKGLRFEPLHWISKRARIYDAFSPEGRAIYFKHIKKGLFDVGVDALWMDGTEVEVGGACHDPAEVERDIKNLGRNALGDFTRYLNPYSLMTTKGTYEGQRATGDKRVFTLTRSAWAGQQRYAALPWSGDTSASWGTFRDQIAGGINVAMAGLPYWTQDTGGFFVYYPLGEKNPEYQELFARWNQFGAFNPIYRIHGANIEREPYLFKTLAPEIYRSLLGAAQLRYELLPYVYSLAWQSTANAYTVMRGLPLDFPDDPNVRRTDDAFMFGPAFLVHPVTRAMYHQSDPPPATIPTEALETPDGKPGLAVQYFEGVDFDRPAGSAIDEQVEHTWPGPPLGNPPSGLTGFDNFSARWEGVVTAPEDGEYEFGVEYDDGARLYLGGKLVVEDWSFGAKRHRVAKITLAKDQKLPVKAEFHQGGQDRFFRLGWRTPSERRALAARMTELSNAMQTYLPAGADWYDFWTGERFTGGRTVKKDCSLDRFPLYVRAGSIVPMGPAMQYATERPDAPYGIRIYPGADARFTIYEDDNETYAYERGERATYDLVWDDAAKTLRIGARQGSFPGMVARRKITASLMTPGGDAVSPTAQGAVASVTYTGEPVVLKLTH
;
A
#
# COMPACT_ATOMS: atom_id res chain seq x y z
N MET A 1 27.29 -20.20 49.77
CA MET A 1 27.33 -21.64 49.49
C MET A 1 27.80 -21.84 48.05
N ARG A 2 29.01 -22.34 47.90
CA ARG A 2 29.55 -22.63 46.55
C ARG A 2 29.11 -24.05 46.20
N TYR A 3 28.45 -24.25 45.10
CA TYR A 3 28.25 -25.59 44.52
C TYR A 3 29.23 -25.79 43.39
N THR A 4 30.09 -26.75 43.61
CA THR A 4 31.06 -27.29 42.66
C THR A 4 30.32 -28.35 41.81
N PHE A 5 30.23 -28.19 40.52
CA PHE A 5 29.79 -29.27 39.62
C PHE A 5 30.99 -30.02 39.11
N ALA A 6 31.00 -31.32 39.42
CA ALA A 6 31.96 -32.28 38.89
C ALA A 6 31.59 -32.65 37.44
N LEU A 7 32.51 -32.43 36.49
CA LEU A 7 32.44 -33.02 35.13
C LEU A 7 32.83 -34.51 35.23
N ALA A 8 31.86 -35.35 34.97
CA ALA A 8 32.16 -36.77 34.65
C ALA A 8 32.47 -36.87 33.15
N GLY A 9 33.75 -36.95 32.82
CA GLY A 9 34.20 -37.24 31.47
C GLY A 9 34.05 -38.74 31.16
N VAL A 10 33.24 -39.13 30.22
CA VAL A 10 33.27 -40.44 29.60
C VAL A 10 34.15 -40.36 28.37
N PHE A 11 35.38 -40.90 28.46
CA PHE A 11 36.23 -41.16 27.29
C PHE A 11 35.78 -42.44 26.60
N CYS A 12 35.19 -42.34 25.41
CA CYS A 12 35.09 -43.45 24.47
C CYS A 12 35.95 -43.13 23.26
N CYS A 13 37.08 -43.82 23.14
CA CYS A 13 37.92 -43.86 21.94
C CYS A 13 37.29 -44.75 20.87
N ALA A 14 36.66 -44.13 19.87
CA ALA A 14 36.58 -44.70 18.51
C ALA A 14 36.16 -43.59 17.53
N ALA A 15 37.06 -43.35 16.58
CA ALA A 15 36.86 -42.55 15.34
C ALA A 15 35.91 -41.35 15.33
N GLY A 16 36.41 -40.18 15.58
CA GLY A 16 35.94 -38.92 14.89
C GLY A 16 34.66 -38.31 15.31
N LEU A 17 34.16 -38.48 16.53
CA LEU A 17 32.95 -37.76 17.02
C LEU A 17 33.32 -36.61 17.95
N HIS A 18 33.10 -35.36 17.50
CA HIS A 18 33.19 -34.20 18.37
C HIS A 18 31.80 -33.74 18.72
N ALA A 19 31.43 -33.84 20.00
CA ALA A 19 30.20 -33.24 20.50
C ALA A 19 30.41 -31.73 20.67
N GLN A 20 29.68 -30.91 19.92
CA GLN A 20 29.58 -29.48 20.18
C GLN A 20 28.24 -29.15 20.83
N THR A 21 28.30 -28.38 21.91
CA THR A 21 27.11 -27.88 22.63
C THR A 21 26.60 -26.61 21.92
N GLY A 22 25.37 -26.63 21.43
CA GLY A 22 24.67 -25.44 20.93
C GLY A 22 23.57 -25.01 21.90
N LEU A 23 23.29 -23.71 21.96
CA LEU A 23 22.11 -23.16 22.66
C LEU A 23 20.95 -23.06 21.67
N ASP A 24 19.74 -23.46 22.10
CA ASP A 24 18.51 -23.16 21.34
C ASP A 24 18.14 -21.67 21.49
N SER A 25 17.11 -21.23 20.75
CA SER A 25 16.60 -19.85 20.80
C SER A 25 16.03 -19.41 22.17
N ALA A 26 16.02 -20.32 23.14
CA ALA A 26 15.65 -20.08 24.54
C ALA A 26 16.85 -20.19 25.49
N GLY A 27 18.07 -20.41 24.98
CA GLY A 27 19.29 -20.50 25.80
C GLY A 27 19.51 -21.85 26.49
N GLN A 28 18.83 -22.92 26.06
CA GLN A 28 18.99 -24.27 26.64
C GLN A 28 19.88 -25.18 25.77
N LEU A 29 20.78 -25.86 26.40
CA LEU A 29 21.70 -26.84 25.79
C LEU A 29 20.98 -28.16 25.50
N GLN A 30 20.81 -28.51 24.21
CA GLN A 30 20.37 -29.86 23.82
C GLN A 30 21.18 -30.37 22.63
N VAL A 31 22.13 -31.29 22.89
CA VAL A 31 22.83 -32.05 21.86
C VAL A 31 22.12 -33.40 21.67
N VAL A 32 21.66 -33.69 20.46
CA VAL A 32 20.94 -34.91 20.18
C VAL A 32 21.76 -35.85 19.27
N THR A 33 22.46 -35.31 18.27
CA THR A 33 23.34 -36.16 17.39
C THR A 33 24.33 -35.26 16.63
N VAL A 34 25.56 -35.71 16.41
CA VAL A 34 26.56 -35.02 15.58
C VAL A 34 27.03 -36.00 14.50
N SER A 35 27.00 -35.55 13.24
CA SER A 35 27.63 -36.23 12.11
C SER A 35 28.65 -35.28 11.47
N ALA A 36 29.81 -35.78 11.06
CA ALA A 36 30.85 -34.98 10.43
C ALA A 36 31.32 -35.68 9.14
N HIS A 37 31.30 -34.94 8.03
CA HIS A 37 32.00 -35.23 6.79
C HIS A 37 33.07 -34.17 6.55
N PRO A 38 34.11 -34.43 5.76
CA PRO A 38 35.04 -33.36 5.37
C PRO A 38 34.28 -32.16 4.81
N GLY A 39 34.40 -30.99 5.48
CA GLY A 39 33.73 -29.73 5.09
C GLY A 39 32.26 -29.59 5.48
N PHE A 40 31.60 -30.60 6.07
CA PHE A 40 30.19 -30.52 6.49
C PHE A 40 29.99 -31.16 7.87
N SER A 41 29.18 -30.50 8.70
CA SER A 41 28.66 -31.07 9.94
C SER A 41 27.27 -30.54 10.27
N PHE A 42 26.49 -31.29 11.05
CA PHE A 42 25.22 -30.79 11.56
C PHE A 42 24.97 -31.22 13.00
N VAL A 43 24.14 -30.38 13.65
CA VAL A 43 23.61 -30.67 15.01
C VAL A 43 22.09 -30.66 14.92
N ARG A 44 21.42 -31.68 15.45
CA ARG A 44 19.97 -31.69 15.59
C ARG A 44 19.58 -30.86 16.82
N LEU A 45 18.68 -29.92 16.65
CA LEU A 45 18.08 -29.10 17.67
C LEU A 45 16.66 -29.56 18.00
N GLN A 46 16.04 -29.01 19.04
CA GLN A 46 14.68 -29.37 19.45
C GLN A 46 13.64 -29.11 18.34
N ASN A 47 13.84 -28.03 17.56
CA ASN A 47 12.93 -27.58 16.51
C ASN A 47 13.59 -27.46 15.12
N GLY A 48 14.68 -28.14 14.86
CA GLY A 48 15.36 -28.09 13.56
C GLY A 48 16.77 -28.59 13.57
N VAL A 49 17.62 -28.02 12.73
CA VAL A 49 19.04 -28.36 12.61
C VAL A 49 19.91 -27.13 12.47
N GLN A 50 21.14 -27.21 12.97
CA GLN A 50 22.24 -26.31 12.64
C GLN A 50 23.23 -27.04 11.71
N LEU A 51 23.59 -26.42 10.62
CA LEU A 51 24.52 -26.90 9.61
C LEU A 51 25.79 -26.04 9.63
N ARG A 52 26.93 -26.68 9.32
CA ARG A 52 28.19 -25.97 9.05
C ARG A 52 28.78 -26.46 7.74
N THR A 53 29.12 -25.53 6.86
CA THR A 53 29.71 -25.76 5.54
C THR A 53 30.64 -24.59 5.22
N ASP A 54 31.94 -24.89 4.95
CA ASP A 54 32.93 -23.87 4.50
C ASP A 54 32.94 -22.56 5.32
N GLY A 55 32.90 -22.67 6.65
CA GLY A 55 32.93 -21.52 7.57
C GLY A 55 31.58 -20.84 7.79
N ILE A 56 30.55 -21.21 7.04
CA ILE A 56 29.18 -20.71 7.23
C ILE A 56 28.45 -21.63 8.22
N THR A 57 27.84 -21.04 9.24
CA THR A 57 26.86 -21.69 10.12
C THR A 57 25.48 -21.33 9.67
N LYS A 58 24.63 -22.31 9.34
CA LYS A 58 23.25 -22.13 8.89
C LYS A 58 22.29 -22.86 9.83
N ASN A 59 21.33 -22.14 10.41
CA ASN A 59 20.25 -22.71 11.21
C ASN A 59 19.00 -22.86 10.34
N VAL A 60 18.34 -24.01 10.41
CA VAL A 60 17.04 -24.31 9.80
C VAL A 60 16.09 -24.68 10.92
N LEU A 61 15.24 -23.73 11.35
CA LEU A 61 14.40 -23.83 12.55
C LEU A 61 12.92 -23.78 12.19
N PHE A 62 12.15 -24.77 12.60
CA PHE A 62 10.71 -24.81 12.39
C PHE A 62 9.96 -23.87 13.33
N TYR A 63 9.03 -23.09 12.77
CA TYR A 63 8.01 -22.27 13.42
C TYR A 63 6.60 -22.83 13.24
N GLY A 64 6.48 -23.93 12.53
CA GLY A 64 5.25 -24.67 12.26
C GLY A 64 5.49 -25.71 11.15
N PRO A 65 4.53 -26.61 10.86
CA PRO A 65 4.72 -27.70 9.91
C PRO A 65 5.17 -27.27 8.51
N GLY A 66 4.75 -26.08 8.05
CA GLY A 66 5.11 -25.50 6.75
C GLY A 66 6.00 -24.28 6.85
N ILE A 67 6.57 -23.95 8.01
CA ILE A 67 7.31 -22.70 8.21
C ILE A 67 8.66 -22.97 8.83
N VAL A 68 9.73 -22.49 8.17
CA VAL A 68 11.10 -22.54 8.71
C VAL A 68 11.74 -21.16 8.68
N ARG A 69 12.51 -20.83 9.72
CA ARG A 69 13.49 -19.74 9.69
C ARG A 69 14.82 -20.29 9.25
N VAL A 70 15.45 -19.64 8.31
CA VAL A 70 16.83 -19.89 7.87
C VAL A 70 17.67 -18.68 8.25
N ASN A 71 18.68 -18.93 9.09
CA ASN A 71 19.65 -17.92 9.44
C ASN A 71 21.06 -18.44 9.12
N ALA A 72 21.86 -17.67 8.37
CA ALA A 72 23.22 -18.04 8.00
C ALA A 72 24.22 -16.92 8.30
N ASN A 73 25.35 -17.29 8.95
CA ASN A 73 26.42 -16.36 9.30
C ASN A 73 27.80 -17.01 9.26
N LEU A 74 28.88 -16.24 9.46
CA LEU A 74 30.26 -16.71 9.40
C LEU A 74 30.74 -17.37 10.73
N GLY A 75 29.82 -18.05 11.45
CA GLY A 75 30.20 -18.86 12.63
C GLY A 75 30.47 -18.06 13.91
N ARG A 76 30.34 -16.73 13.90
CA ARG A 76 30.35 -15.94 15.12
C ARG A 76 28.98 -16.01 15.79
N THR A 77 28.96 -16.30 17.08
CA THR A 77 27.74 -16.27 17.89
C THR A 77 27.33 -14.80 18.12
N HIS A 78 26.67 -14.18 17.11
CA HIS A 78 25.91 -12.99 17.36
C HIS A 78 24.61 -13.42 18.02
N THR A 79 24.31 -12.86 19.19
CA THR A 79 22.98 -13.00 19.81
C THR A 79 22.00 -12.43 18.80
N ALA A 80 21.19 -13.29 18.17
CA ALA A 80 20.15 -12.86 17.26
C ALA A 80 19.24 -11.88 18.01
N GLN A 81 19.16 -10.64 17.54
CA GLN A 81 18.23 -9.67 18.12
C GLN A 81 16.81 -10.21 17.92
N PRO A 82 15.89 -9.98 18.87
CA PRO A 82 14.50 -10.35 18.69
C PRO A 82 13.95 -9.66 17.42
N SER A 83 13.21 -10.42 16.61
CA SER A 83 12.56 -9.86 15.44
C SER A 83 11.59 -8.75 15.83
N LEU A 84 11.60 -7.64 15.09
CA LEU A 84 10.58 -6.58 15.20
C LEU A 84 9.27 -7.00 14.51
N ALA A 85 9.39 -7.77 13.43
CA ALA A 85 8.27 -8.19 12.60
C ALA A 85 7.58 -9.46 13.14
N VAL A 86 8.35 -10.48 13.50
CA VAL A 86 7.85 -11.81 13.88
C VAL A 86 7.62 -11.91 15.38
N VAL A 87 6.38 -12.24 15.77
CA VAL A 87 5.96 -12.45 17.17
C VAL A 87 5.76 -13.90 17.53
N ALA A 88 5.67 -14.78 16.53
CA ALA A 88 5.62 -16.22 16.74
C ALA A 88 6.92 -16.72 17.38
N ARG A 89 6.80 -17.75 18.22
CA ARG A 89 7.94 -18.45 18.81
C ARG A 89 8.09 -19.83 18.17
N PRO A 90 9.34 -20.34 18.05
CA PRO A 90 9.53 -21.73 17.64
C PRO A 90 8.76 -22.65 18.59
N ALA A 91 7.99 -23.57 18.03
CA ALA A 91 7.28 -24.57 18.81
C ALA A 91 8.01 -25.90 18.72
N ALA A 92 7.98 -26.68 19.81
CA ALA A 92 8.39 -28.07 19.75
C ALA A 92 7.47 -28.81 18.78
N MET A 93 8.06 -29.50 17.79
CA MET A 93 7.28 -30.22 16.77
C MET A 93 8.01 -31.50 16.33
N THR A 94 7.24 -32.39 15.77
CA THR A 94 7.77 -33.66 15.22
C THR A 94 8.37 -33.40 13.84
N PHE A 95 9.62 -33.74 13.65
CA PHE A 95 10.30 -33.77 12.37
C PHE A 95 11.32 -34.92 12.34
N THR A 96 11.68 -35.38 11.15
CA THR A 96 12.71 -36.39 10.95
C THR A 96 13.93 -35.80 10.25
N VAL A 97 15.09 -36.35 10.54
CA VAL A 97 16.34 -36.02 9.85
C VAL A 97 16.83 -37.28 9.17
N GLN A 98 17.10 -37.21 7.88
CA GLN A 98 17.62 -38.30 7.06
C GLN A 98 18.90 -37.85 6.37
N GLU A 99 19.93 -38.60 6.53
CA GLU A 99 21.25 -38.30 5.98
C GLU A 99 21.59 -39.27 4.84
N SER A 100 22.08 -38.69 3.74
CA SER A 100 22.67 -39.43 2.63
C SER A 100 24.14 -39.01 2.44
N PRO A 101 24.92 -39.65 1.55
CA PRO A 101 26.30 -39.21 1.26
C PRO A 101 26.39 -37.75 0.82
N GLU A 102 25.42 -37.24 0.06
CA GLU A 102 25.45 -35.92 -0.57
C GLU A 102 24.52 -34.87 0.09
N THR A 103 23.49 -35.35 0.79
CA THR A 103 22.44 -34.43 1.30
C THR A 103 22.02 -34.75 2.74
N LEU A 104 21.46 -33.73 3.40
CA LEU A 104 20.74 -33.84 4.66
C LEU A 104 19.29 -33.41 4.45
N SER A 105 18.32 -34.29 4.65
CA SER A 105 16.88 -33.97 4.59
C SER A 105 16.31 -33.76 5.97
N VAL A 106 15.58 -32.66 6.17
CA VAL A 106 14.82 -32.31 7.39
C VAL A 106 13.36 -32.27 7.00
N VAL A 107 12.53 -33.15 7.54
CA VAL A 107 11.17 -33.40 7.05
C VAL A 107 10.14 -33.21 8.17
N SER A 108 9.21 -32.31 7.97
CA SER A 108 7.99 -32.13 8.77
C SER A 108 6.77 -32.67 8.03
N GLU A 109 5.58 -32.51 8.60
CA GLU A 109 4.31 -32.87 7.96
C GLU A 109 4.05 -32.13 6.62
N LYS A 110 4.44 -30.87 6.50
CA LYS A 110 4.11 -30.02 5.34
C LYS A 110 5.30 -29.55 4.53
N LEU A 111 6.50 -29.72 5.00
CA LEU A 111 7.70 -29.19 4.37
C LEU A 111 8.87 -30.16 4.50
N ARG A 112 9.58 -30.41 3.40
CA ARG A 112 10.86 -31.07 3.37
C ARG A 112 11.93 -30.08 2.92
N VAL A 113 12.96 -29.89 3.73
CA VAL A 113 14.14 -29.08 3.43
C VAL A 113 15.32 -30.00 3.20
N ILE A 114 15.98 -29.89 2.06
CA ILE A 114 17.17 -30.68 1.71
C ILE A 114 18.36 -29.72 1.64
N ALA A 115 19.39 -30.00 2.44
CA ALA A 115 20.67 -29.31 2.38
C ALA A 115 21.67 -30.13 1.56
N ASP A 116 22.31 -29.52 0.60
CA ASP A 116 23.46 -30.03 -0.12
C ASP A 116 24.70 -29.98 0.80
N LYS A 117 25.36 -31.08 1.03
CA LYS A 117 26.51 -31.15 1.96
C LYS A 117 27.77 -30.45 1.45
N LYS A 118 27.91 -30.30 0.15
CA LYS A 118 29.05 -29.63 -0.49
C LYS A 118 28.97 -28.12 -0.44
N THR A 119 27.77 -27.57 -0.68
CA THR A 119 27.57 -26.13 -0.85
C THR A 119 26.78 -25.48 0.30
N GLY A 120 26.09 -26.29 1.11
CA GLY A 120 25.17 -25.80 2.13
C GLY A 120 23.88 -25.17 1.55
N ALA A 121 23.64 -25.28 0.22
CA ALA A 121 22.44 -24.79 -0.44
C ALA A 121 21.19 -25.58 0.01
N LEU A 122 20.08 -24.87 0.23
CA LEU A 122 18.81 -25.48 0.63
C LEU A 122 17.85 -25.59 -0.54
N ALA A 123 17.15 -26.73 -0.63
CA ALA A 123 16.02 -26.91 -1.53
C ALA A 123 14.77 -27.24 -0.71
N PHE A 124 13.63 -26.65 -1.09
CA PHE A 124 12.36 -26.68 -0.36
C PHE A 124 11.32 -27.43 -1.18
N PHE A 125 10.67 -28.43 -0.55
CA PHE A 125 9.68 -29.28 -1.17
C PHE A 125 8.40 -29.31 -0.32
N GLY A 126 7.26 -29.25 -0.99
CA GLY A 126 5.95 -29.42 -0.36
C GLY A 126 5.73 -30.86 0.12
N ALA A 127 4.64 -31.09 0.86
CA ALA A 127 4.22 -32.41 1.31
C ALA A 127 3.93 -33.38 0.14
N ASP A 128 3.52 -32.84 -1.01
CA ASP A 128 3.29 -33.58 -2.27
C ASP A 128 4.58 -33.98 -2.99
N GLY A 129 5.73 -33.61 -2.45
CA GLY A 129 7.05 -33.91 -3.00
C GLY A 129 7.48 -32.99 -4.14
N ARG A 130 6.65 -32.03 -4.53
CA ARG A 130 6.99 -31.04 -5.53
C ARG A 130 8.02 -30.05 -4.98
N GLU A 131 9.04 -29.74 -5.77
CA GLU A 131 9.99 -28.70 -5.44
C GLU A 131 9.27 -27.32 -5.54
N LEU A 132 9.34 -26.56 -4.45
CA LEU A 132 8.80 -25.21 -4.36
C LEU A 132 9.80 -24.20 -4.90
N THR A 133 11.02 -24.21 -4.36
CA THR A 133 12.17 -23.42 -4.83
C THR A 133 13.44 -23.98 -4.21
N ARG A 134 14.59 -23.43 -4.61
CA ARG A 134 15.89 -23.74 -4.00
C ARG A 134 16.79 -22.52 -3.95
N GLU A 135 17.68 -22.46 -2.99
CA GLU A 135 18.82 -21.58 -3.03
C GLU A 135 19.70 -21.93 -4.24
N ARG A 136 20.38 -20.95 -4.81
CA ARG A 136 21.32 -21.18 -5.90
C ARG A 136 22.38 -22.21 -5.46
N SER A 137 22.66 -23.19 -6.31
CA SER A 137 23.53 -24.33 -5.97
C SER A 137 24.99 -23.93 -5.75
N THR A 138 25.43 -22.84 -6.36
CA THR A 138 26.79 -22.27 -6.18
C THR A 138 26.68 -20.92 -5.50
N GLN A 139 27.41 -20.71 -4.40
CA GLN A 139 27.34 -19.49 -3.61
C GLN A 139 25.91 -19.09 -3.28
N PRO A 140 25.15 -19.94 -2.54
CA PRO A 140 23.75 -19.66 -2.21
C PRO A 140 23.59 -18.36 -1.41
N SER A 141 24.58 -18.06 -0.58
CA SER A 141 24.64 -16.87 0.26
C SER A 141 26.04 -16.25 0.16
N GLU A 142 26.12 -14.97 -0.10
CA GLU A 142 27.35 -14.19 0.00
C GLU A 142 27.25 -13.33 1.26
N ILE A 143 28.19 -13.48 2.17
CA ILE A 143 28.22 -12.80 3.46
C ILE A 143 29.56 -12.11 3.61
N LYS A 144 29.55 -10.79 3.70
CA LYS A 144 30.76 -9.97 3.83
C LYS A 144 30.70 -9.18 5.15
N GLU A 145 31.75 -9.38 5.98
CA GLU A 145 31.86 -8.64 7.24
C GLU A 145 31.99 -7.13 6.98
N LEU A 146 31.29 -6.37 7.79
CA LEU A 146 31.45 -4.92 7.86
C LEU A 146 31.19 -4.40 9.27
N THR A 147 31.45 -3.11 9.48
CA THR A 147 31.23 -2.44 10.76
C THR A 147 30.40 -1.18 10.52
N ILE A 148 29.26 -1.06 11.21
CA ILE A 148 28.39 0.12 11.18
C ILE A 148 28.45 0.81 12.53
N ALA A 149 28.86 2.07 12.56
CA ALA A 149 28.99 2.88 13.78
C ALA A 149 29.77 2.16 14.93
N GLY A 150 30.81 1.41 14.58
CA GLY A 150 31.63 0.64 15.52
C GLY A 150 31.06 -0.74 15.92
N GLU A 151 29.90 -1.11 15.44
CA GLU A 151 29.26 -2.41 15.73
C GLU A 151 29.39 -3.39 14.53
N PRO A 152 29.71 -4.68 14.77
CA PRO A 152 29.78 -5.68 13.69
C PRO A 152 28.46 -5.85 12.96
N SER A 153 28.52 -6.02 11.64
CA SER A 153 27.39 -6.34 10.78
C SER A 153 27.86 -7.13 9.55
N TYR A 154 26.95 -7.46 8.66
CA TYR A 154 27.24 -8.08 7.38
C TYR A 154 26.50 -7.40 6.24
N GLU A 155 27.15 -7.19 5.12
CA GLU A 155 26.50 -7.06 3.82
C GLU A 155 26.16 -8.46 3.35
N ILE A 156 24.96 -8.68 2.87
CA ILE A 156 24.52 -10.01 2.44
C ILE A 156 23.90 -10.00 1.05
N ARG A 157 24.02 -11.15 0.39
CA ARG A 157 23.27 -11.46 -0.83
C ARG A 157 22.79 -12.91 -0.75
N GLN A 158 21.49 -13.11 -0.88
CA GLN A 158 20.85 -14.41 -0.90
C GLN A 158 20.14 -14.62 -2.23
N THR A 159 20.46 -15.71 -2.94
CA THR A 159 19.93 -15.97 -4.27
C THR A 159 19.15 -17.28 -4.31
N PHE A 160 17.98 -17.25 -4.95
CA PHE A 160 17.10 -18.39 -5.22
C PHE A 160 17.00 -18.66 -6.72
N THR A 161 16.88 -19.93 -7.10
CA THR A 161 16.61 -20.33 -8.47
C THR A 161 15.10 -20.51 -8.63
N LEU A 162 14.51 -19.80 -9.61
CA LEU A 162 13.10 -19.81 -9.89
C LEU A 162 12.73 -20.75 -11.03
N ALA A 163 11.50 -21.29 -11.02
CA ALA A 163 10.95 -22.00 -12.15
C ALA A 163 10.60 -21.03 -13.30
N PRO A 164 10.69 -21.47 -14.58
CA PRO A 164 10.43 -20.59 -15.72
C PRO A 164 9.02 -20.00 -15.77
N ASP A 165 8.04 -20.76 -15.29
CA ASP A 165 6.60 -20.42 -15.31
C ASP A 165 6.11 -19.79 -14.00
N GLU A 166 7.01 -19.40 -13.12
CA GLU A 166 6.70 -18.85 -11.81
C GLU A 166 6.47 -17.35 -11.88
N SER A 167 5.49 -16.82 -11.16
CA SER A 167 5.26 -15.39 -10.93
C SER A 167 5.45 -15.07 -9.45
N LEU A 168 5.89 -13.82 -9.18
CA LEU A 168 6.26 -13.33 -7.84
C LEU A 168 5.50 -12.05 -7.52
N TYR A 169 4.91 -11.99 -6.33
CA TYR A 169 4.07 -10.89 -5.86
C TYR A 169 4.46 -10.45 -4.46
N GLY A 170 3.94 -9.30 -4.00
CA GLY A 170 4.15 -8.82 -2.64
C GLY A 170 5.13 -7.65 -2.58
N LEU A 171 6.11 -7.70 -1.69
CA LEU A 171 7.15 -6.68 -1.43
C LEU A 171 6.61 -5.30 -1.00
N GLY A 172 5.30 -5.07 -0.95
CA GLY A 172 4.67 -3.81 -0.60
C GLY A 172 4.05 -3.08 -1.79
N GLN A 173 4.06 -1.74 -1.77
CA GLN A 173 3.49 -0.90 -2.81
C GLN A 173 4.54 -0.04 -3.47
N TYR A 174 4.46 0.03 -4.79
CA TYR A 174 5.23 0.96 -5.62
C TYR A 174 4.31 1.52 -6.72
N ASN A 175 4.50 2.76 -7.11
CA ASN A 175 3.73 3.37 -8.21
C ASN A 175 4.28 2.87 -9.55
N ARG A 176 3.91 1.64 -9.93
CA ARG A 176 4.36 0.96 -11.15
C ARG A 176 3.22 0.13 -11.74
N PRO A 177 3.10 0.08 -13.07
CA PRO A 177 1.99 -0.57 -13.77
C PRO A 177 2.17 -2.10 -13.88
N TYR A 178 2.67 -2.76 -12.85
CA TYR A 178 2.81 -4.22 -12.82
C TYR A 178 2.75 -4.77 -11.40
N MET A 179 2.15 -5.94 -11.27
CA MET A 179 2.10 -6.67 -10.00
C MET A 179 3.09 -7.84 -9.92
N ASP A 180 3.53 -8.41 -11.06
CA ASP A 180 4.47 -9.53 -11.13
C ASP A 180 5.92 -9.01 -11.15
N TYR A 181 6.71 -9.40 -10.16
CA TYR A 181 8.11 -8.97 -10.02
C TYR A 181 9.12 -9.84 -10.78
N ARG A 182 8.68 -10.75 -11.66
CA ARG A 182 9.59 -11.51 -12.52
C ARG A 182 10.31 -10.58 -13.51
N GLY A 183 11.66 -10.69 -13.51
CA GLY A 183 12.53 -9.84 -14.32
C GLY A 183 12.64 -8.39 -13.83
N GLN A 184 12.22 -8.09 -12.60
CA GLN A 184 12.22 -6.74 -12.05
C GLN A 184 13.31 -6.55 -10.99
N GLU A 185 13.72 -5.28 -10.83
CA GLU A 185 14.55 -4.83 -9.73
C GLU A 185 13.73 -3.85 -8.88
N VAL A 186 13.71 -4.07 -7.56
CA VAL A 186 12.95 -3.26 -6.60
C VAL A 186 13.85 -2.83 -5.47
N LEU A 187 14.01 -1.52 -5.32
CA LEU A 187 14.67 -0.91 -4.17
C LEU A 187 13.71 -0.88 -2.99
N LEU A 188 14.11 -1.48 -1.88
CA LEU A 188 13.31 -1.62 -0.67
C LEU A 188 13.74 -0.54 0.35
N VAL A 189 13.29 0.68 0.11
CA VAL A 189 13.40 1.87 0.97
C VAL A 189 12.04 2.51 1.06
N GLN A 190 11.57 2.81 2.28
CA GLN A 190 10.30 3.53 2.48
C GLN A 190 10.40 4.93 1.89
N THR A 191 9.34 5.38 1.22
CA THR A 191 9.20 6.76 0.72
C THR A 191 7.78 7.24 0.93
N ASN A 192 7.49 8.51 0.66
CA ASN A 192 6.11 9.03 0.70
C ASN A 192 5.14 8.15 -0.11
N ILE A 193 5.54 7.75 -1.34
CA ILE A 193 4.70 6.97 -2.28
C ILE A 193 5.10 5.50 -2.39
N GLY A 194 6.05 5.03 -1.59
CA GLY A 194 6.58 3.67 -1.60
C GLY A 194 6.47 3.00 -0.23
N ILE A 195 5.82 1.85 -0.17
CA ILE A 195 5.64 1.06 1.06
C ILE A 195 6.42 -0.23 0.93
N VAL A 196 7.33 -0.50 1.86
CA VAL A 196 8.16 -1.69 1.88
C VAL A 196 7.64 -2.71 2.87
N VAL A 197 7.30 -3.90 2.38
CA VAL A 197 7.04 -5.09 3.20
C VAL A 197 7.88 -6.23 2.63
N PRO A 198 8.97 -6.67 3.28
CA PRO A 198 9.93 -7.62 2.70
C PRO A 198 9.39 -9.06 2.73
N PHE A 199 8.18 -9.24 2.21
CA PHE A 199 7.49 -10.52 2.05
C PHE A 199 7.08 -10.74 0.61
N LEU A 200 7.63 -11.81 0.02
CA LEU A 200 7.39 -12.26 -1.35
C LEU A 200 6.48 -13.49 -1.34
N VAL A 201 5.55 -13.57 -2.28
CA VAL A 201 4.67 -14.72 -2.50
C VAL A 201 4.79 -15.23 -3.93
N SER A 202 4.92 -16.54 -4.09
CA SER A 202 5.07 -17.21 -5.38
C SER A 202 3.82 -18.00 -5.76
N THR A 203 3.53 -18.06 -7.07
CA THR A 203 2.53 -18.98 -7.65
C THR A 203 2.83 -20.46 -7.37
N ARG A 204 4.04 -20.80 -6.95
CA ARG A 204 4.40 -22.15 -6.52
C ARG A 204 4.00 -22.47 -5.06
N ARG A 205 3.23 -21.60 -4.42
CA ARG A 205 2.64 -21.76 -3.07
C ARG A 205 3.68 -21.72 -1.96
N TYR A 206 4.65 -20.82 -2.08
CA TYR A 206 5.55 -20.46 -1.00
C TYR A 206 5.67 -18.95 -0.87
N GLY A 207 6.17 -18.51 0.27
CA GLY A 207 6.55 -17.13 0.51
C GLY A 207 7.87 -17.03 1.26
N ILE A 208 8.55 -15.89 1.11
CA ILE A 208 9.80 -15.60 1.80
C ILE A 208 9.65 -14.25 2.49
N LEU A 209 9.81 -14.23 3.81
CA LEU A 209 9.88 -13.01 4.61
C LEU A 209 11.33 -12.80 5.06
N TRP A 210 11.96 -11.73 4.62
CA TRP A 210 13.29 -11.34 5.10
C TRP A 210 13.17 -10.52 6.40
N ASP A 211 13.85 -10.97 7.46
CA ASP A 211 13.87 -10.31 8.77
C ASP A 211 15.08 -9.37 8.90
N ILE A 212 15.19 -8.44 7.96
CA ILE A 212 16.29 -7.50 7.79
C ILE A 212 15.68 -6.10 7.62
N TYR A 213 16.24 -5.09 8.28
CA TYR A 213 15.62 -3.75 8.42
C TYR A 213 16.38 -2.63 7.72
N SER A 214 17.58 -2.87 7.20
CA SER A 214 18.39 -1.93 6.41
C SER A 214 17.83 -1.70 5.02
N LYS A 215 18.51 -0.89 4.21
CA LYS A 215 18.28 -0.84 2.76
C LYS A 215 18.45 -2.24 2.16
N MET A 216 17.51 -2.61 1.27
CA MET A 216 17.56 -3.86 0.52
C MET A 216 17.27 -3.62 -0.96
N ILE A 217 17.74 -4.53 -1.81
CA ILE A 217 17.39 -4.59 -3.22
C ILE A 217 16.94 -6.01 -3.53
N PHE A 218 15.71 -6.18 -3.99
CA PHE A 218 15.25 -7.41 -4.64
C PHE A 218 15.51 -7.30 -6.14
N LYS A 219 16.06 -8.36 -6.75
CA LYS A 219 16.29 -8.41 -8.18
C LYS A 219 16.07 -9.81 -8.72
N ASP A 220 15.29 -9.95 -9.79
CA ASP A 220 15.17 -11.17 -10.58
C ASP A 220 15.83 -10.97 -11.95
N ASP A 221 16.89 -11.75 -12.23
CA ASP A 221 17.60 -11.75 -13.52
C ASP A 221 18.05 -13.16 -13.91
N ALA A 222 18.89 -13.29 -14.93
CA ALA A 222 19.43 -14.57 -15.37
C ALA A 222 20.20 -15.36 -14.29
N GLY A 223 20.65 -14.68 -13.23
CA GLY A 223 21.35 -15.30 -12.09
C GLY A 223 20.39 -15.84 -11.01
N GLY A 224 19.09 -15.55 -11.11
CA GLY A 224 18.03 -15.92 -10.17
C GLY A 224 17.43 -14.74 -9.41
N ALA A 225 16.52 -15.05 -8.49
CA ALA A 225 15.93 -14.05 -7.60
C ALA A 225 16.85 -13.78 -6.41
N THR A 226 17.39 -12.60 -6.32
CA THR A 226 18.38 -12.21 -5.31
C THR A 226 17.83 -11.13 -4.40
N LEU A 227 18.00 -11.28 -3.09
CA LEU A 227 17.94 -10.17 -2.15
C LEU A 227 19.36 -9.78 -1.73
N TRP A 228 19.70 -8.54 -1.95
CA TRP A 228 20.86 -7.88 -1.36
C TRP A 228 20.42 -7.02 -0.19
N ALA A 229 21.18 -6.97 0.89
CA ALA A 229 20.96 -6.05 2.00
C ALA A 229 22.28 -5.41 2.44
N GLU A 230 22.22 -4.10 2.65
CA GLU A 230 23.39 -3.29 3.03
C GLU A 230 23.93 -3.64 4.41
N SER A 231 23.04 -3.97 5.35
CA SER A 231 23.42 -4.29 6.74
C SER A 231 22.47 -5.31 7.35
N ALA A 232 22.99 -6.47 7.66
CA ALA A 232 22.28 -7.57 8.28
C ALA A 232 23.10 -8.12 9.48
N PRO A 233 22.91 -7.58 10.70
CA PRO A 233 23.72 -7.97 11.87
C PRO A 233 23.69 -9.47 12.20
N ALA A 234 22.58 -10.15 11.90
CA ALA A 234 22.41 -11.59 12.09
C ALA A 234 22.96 -12.43 10.90
N GLY A 235 23.42 -11.81 9.83
CA GLY A 235 23.71 -12.46 8.56
C GLY A 235 22.46 -12.60 7.69
N VAL A 236 22.43 -13.60 6.81
CA VAL A 236 21.20 -13.94 6.07
C VAL A 236 20.15 -14.39 7.07
N ASP A 237 18.95 -13.82 6.97
CA ASP A 237 17.85 -14.15 7.86
C ASP A 237 16.51 -14.02 7.14
N TYR A 238 15.87 -15.17 6.91
CA TYR A 238 14.57 -15.22 6.27
C TYR A 238 13.68 -16.34 6.83
N PHE A 239 12.37 -16.13 6.72
CA PHE A 239 11.37 -17.16 6.96
C PHE A 239 10.84 -17.67 5.63
N PHE A 240 10.91 -18.99 5.43
CA PHE A 240 10.27 -19.67 4.32
C PHE A 240 8.94 -20.23 4.78
N VAL A 241 7.86 -19.90 4.04
CA VAL A 241 6.48 -20.29 4.34
C VAL A 241 5.94 -21.10 3.18
N ALA A 242 5.66 -22.38 3.38
CA ALA A 242 4.96 -23.26 2.43
C ALA A 242 3.45 -23.28 2.75
N GLY A 243 2.62 -23.29 1.72
CA GLY A 243 1.16 -23.41 1.84
C GLY A 243 0.56 -24.39 0.84
N ASP A 244 -0.63 -24.90 1.15
CA ASP A 244 -1.41 -25.72 0.21
C ASP A 244 -2.00 -24.83 -0.92
N THR A 245 -2.16 -23.55 -0.63
CA THR A 245 -2.59 -22.47 -1.54
C THR A 245 -1.78 -21.19 -1.25
N MET A 246 -1.84 -20.18 -2.13
CA MET A 246 -1.24 -18.87 -1.84
C MET A 246 -1.92 -18.17 -0.65
N ASP A 247 -3.23 -18.36 -0.43
CA ASP A 247 -3.89 -17.90 0.82
C ASP A 247 -3.27 -18.58 2.06
N GLY A 248 -2.96 -19.86 1.98
CA GLY A 248 -2.27 -20.59 3.03
C GLY A 248 -0.87 -20.03 3.35
N VAL A 249 -0.17 -19.53 2.33
CA VAL A 249 1.12 -18.82 2.48
C VAL A 249 0.93 -17.50 3.21
N ILE A 250 -0.04 -16.68 2.81
CA ILE A 250 -0.35 -15.39 3.47
C ILE A 250 -0.82 -15.64 4.92
N ALA A 251 -1.62 -16.68 5.15
CA ALA A 251 -2.02 -17.08 6.51
C ALA A 251 -0.82 -17.52 7.36
N GLY A 252 0.17 -18.18 6.74
CA GLY A 252 1.43 -18.52 7.38
C GLY A 252 2.24 -17.29 7.79
N TYR A 253 2.31 -16.28 6.92
CA TYR A 253 2.91 -14.98 7.24
C TYR A 253 2.20 -14.31 8.43
N ARG A 254 0.88 -14.24 8.42
CA ARG A 254 0.12 -13.62 9.53
C ARG A 254 0.22 -14.42 10.84
N ARG A 255 0.43 -15.73 10.76
CA ARG A 255 0.77 -16.57 11.92
C ARG A 255 2.12 -16.20 12.51
N LEU A 256 3.11 -15.90 11.67
CA LEU A 256 4.42 -15.43 12.11
C LEU A 256 4.34 -14.03 12.72
N THR A 257 3.64 -13.11 12.06
CA THR A 257 3.72 -11.68 12.32
C THR A 257 2.55 -11.12 13.16
N GLY A 258 1.54 -11.94 13.47
CA GLY A 258 0.35 -11.58 14.22
C GLY A 258 -0.86 -11.29 13.34
N ALA A 259 -2.04 -11.63 13.85
CA ALA A 259 -3.32 -11.38 13.20
C ALA A 259 -3.68 -9.88 13.18
N ALA A 260 -4.40 -9.45 12.17
CA ALA A 260 -5.02 -8.12 12.15
C ALA A 260 -6.29 -8.12 13.04
N PRO A 261 -6.44 -7.21 13.99
CA PRO A 261 -7.68 -7.10 14.77
C PRO A 261 -8.81 -6.52 13.92
N MET A 262 -10.07 -6.72 14.38
CA MET A 262 -11.23 -6.06 13.77
C MET A 262 -11.15 -4.54 13.95
N PHE A 263 -11.44 -3.80 12.88
CA PHE A 263 -11.70 -2.37 12.96
C PHE A 263 -13.14 -2.10 13.42
N PRO A 264 -13.49 -0.88 13.91
CA PRO A 264 -14.87 -0.45 14.08
C PRO A 264 -15.62 -0.60 12.74
N LYS A 265 -16.89 -0.98 12.77
CA LYS A 265 -17.70 -1.15 11.54
C LYS A 265 -17.76 0.13 10.70
N ALA A 266 -17.81 1.28 11.34
CA ALA A 266 -17.75 2.60 10.68
C ALA A 266 -16.54 2.78 9.79
N ALA A 267 -15.40 2.13 10.08
CA ALA A 267 -14.19 2.18 9.23
C ALA A 267 -14.39 1.54 7.85
N PHE A 268 -15.42 0.72 7.67
CA PHE A 268 -15.77 0.12 6.39
C PHE A 268 -16.81 0.93 5.60
N GLY A 269 -17.31 2.06 6.14
CA GLY A 269 -18.09 3.06 5.43
C GLY A 269 -17.22 4.00 4.59
N PHE A 270 -17.57 5.27 4.54
CA PHE A 270 -16.91 6.28 3.73
C PHE A 270 -16.21 7.35 4.59
N PHE A 271 -15.01 7.75 4.17
CA PHE A 271 -14.21 8.82 4.77
C PHE A 271 -14.12 10.01 3.85
N MET A 272 -14.46 11.19 4.35
CA MET A 272 -14.12 12.44 3.68
C MET A 272 -12.93 13.10 4.35
N SER A 273 -11.91 13.33 3.58
CA SER A 273 -10.66 13.96 3.98
C SER A 273 -10.26 15.01 2.96
N LYS A 274 -9.61 16.05 3.42
CA LYS A 274 -9.04 17.13 2.61
C LYS A 274 -7.81 17.71 3.31
N GLU A 275 -6.82 18.12 2.57
CA GLU A 275 -5.73 18.95 3.03
C GLU A 275 -6.17 20.43 2.82
N ARG A 276 -6.75 21.11 3.77
CA ARG A 276 -7.31 20.76 5.11
C ARG A 276 -8.52 21.62 5.41
N TYR A 277 -9.31 21.27 6.40
CA TYR A 277 -10.35 22.17 6.95
C TYR A 277 -9.68 23.14 7.91
N LYS A 278 -9.71 24.46 7.58
CA LYS A 278 -8.90 25.46 8.28
C LYS A 278 -9.46 25.88 9.65
N THR A 279 -10.75 25.64 9.89
CA THR A 279 -11.45 26.02 11.13
C THR A 279 -12.44 24.95 11.58
N GLN A 280 -12.74 24.93 12.88
CA GLN A 280 -13.79 24.10 13.47
C GLN A 280 -15.15 24.28 12.76
N ASP A 281 -15.54 25.55 12.51
CA ASP A 281 -16.82 25.85 11.87
C ASP A 281 -16.88 25.29 10.45
N ARG A 282 -15.79 25.40 9.66
CA ARG A 282 -15.74 24.86 8.30
C ARG A 282 -15.86 23.34 8.31
N LEU A 283 -15.22 22.64 9.25
CA LEU A 283 -15.33 21.20 9.36
C LEU A 283 -16.76 20.77 9.70
N ILE A 284 -17.42 21.45 10.65
CA ILE A 284 -18.83 21.20 11.02
C ILE A 284 -19.76 21.51 9.84
N GLU A 285 -19.53 22.60 9.10
CA GLU A 285 -20.31 22.96 7.91
C GLU A 285 -20.27 21.86 6.85
N VAL A 286 -19.06 21.33 6.55
CA VAL A 286 -18.89 20.23 5.61
C VAL A 286 -19.62 18.98 6.09
N ALA A 287 -19.46 18.61 7.35
CA ALA A 287 -20.12 17.46 7.96
C ALA A 287 -21.66 17.56 7.88
N ARG A 288 -22.22 18.75 8.19
CA ARG A 288 -23.65 19.02 8.05
C ARG A 288 -24.15 18.95 6.60
N SER A 289 -23.30 19.39 5.65
CA SER A 289 -23.63 19.34 4.23
C SER A 289 -23.75 17.91 3.72
N PHE A 290 -22.90 16.98 4.15
CA PHE A 290 -23.05 15.55 3.83
C PHE A 290 -24.41 15.00 4.28
N ARG A 291 -24.82 15.27 5.52
CA ARG A 291 -26.13 14.82 6.04
C ARG A 291 -27.29 15.47 5.31
N LYS A 292 -27.22 16.79 5.08
CA LYS A 292 -28.25 17.56 4.36
C LYS A 292 -28.47 17.05 2.94
N GLU A 293 -27.37 16.77 2.22
CA GLU A 293 -27.42 16.32 0.83
C GLU A 293 -27.65 14.82 0.68
N GLY A 294 -27.72 14.07 1.78
CA GLY A 294 -27.99 12.63 1.80
C GLY A 294 -26.85 11.78 1.27
N PHE A 295 -25.61 12.27 1.27
CA PHE A 295 -24.45 11.48 0.88
C PHE A 295 -23.92 10.71 2.08
N PRO A 296 -23.79 9.36 2.01
CA PRO A 296 -23.40 8.56 3.16
C PRO A 296 -21.94 8.83 3.56
N ILE A 297 -21.70 8.88 4.89
CA ILE A 297 -20.39 9.13 5.47
C ILE A 297 -20.31 8.65 6.91
N ASP A 298 -19.17 8.07 7.32
CA ASP A 298 -18.89 7.67 8.70
C ASP A 298 -17.79 8.50 9.37
N TYR A 299 -16.75 8.88 8.62
CA TYR A 299 -15.62 9.64 9.15
C TYR A 299 -15.42 10.95 8.40
N ILE A 300 -15.19 12.02 9.15
CA ILE A 300 -14.57 13.24 8.65
C ILE A 300 -13.16 13.35 9.22
N VAL A 301 -12.21 13.81 8.41
CA VAL A 301 -10.80 13.85 8.78
C VAL A 301 -10.35 15.30 8.96
N GLN A 302 -9.77 15.60 10.10
CA GLN A 302 -9.03 16.82 10.33
C GLN A 302 -7.54 16.55 10.07
N ASP A 303 -7.06 17.09 8.99
CA ASP A 303 -5.66 17.04 8.59
C ASP A 303 -4.81 18.09 9.33
N TRP A 304 -3.55 18.22 8.99
CA TRP A 304 -2.51 18.98 9.65
C TRP A 304 -2.85 20.46 9.93
N GLN A 305 -2.00 21.15 10.67
CA GLN A 305 -2.13 22.56 11.07
C GLN A 305 -3.35 22.92 11.95
N TYR A 306 -4.09 21.94 12.52
CA TYR A 306 -5.05 22.26 13.59
C TYR A 306 -4.35 22.75 14.89
N TRP A 307 -3.03 22.55 14.97
CA TRP A 307 -2.15 22.96 16.08
C TRP A 307 -1.52 24.34 15.94
N GLY A 308 -1.57 25.00 14.78
CA GLY A 308 -0.90 26.25 14.46
C GLY A 308 -0.43 26.32 12.99
N SER A 309 0.43 27.28 12.69
CA SER A 309 1.03 27.44 11.35
C SER A 309 2.34 26.64 11.20
N ASP A 310 2.88 26.56 9.97
CA ASP A 310 4.14 25.88 9.67
C ASP A 310 5.35 26.51 10.36
N SER A 311 5.32 27.85 10.51
CA SER A 311 6.38 28.63 11.18
C SER A 311 6.35 28.52 12.70
N ASP A 312 5.26 28.00 13.27
CA ASP A 312 5.11 27.90 14.71
C ASP A 312 5.85 26.65 15.24
N GLY A 313 6.46 26.79 16.41
CA GLY A 313 7.05 25.65 17.10
C GLY A 313 6.04 24.67 17.70
N THR A 314 4.79 24.68 17.24
CA THR A 314 3.66 23.88 17.73
C THR A 314 3.38 22.63 16.89
N TRP A 315 4.13 22.40 15.81
CA TRP A 315 3.95 21.30 14.87
C TRP A 315 3.66 19.95 15.57
N SER A 316 2.54 19.32 15.21
CA SER A 316 2.09 18.04 15.78
C SER A 316 2.23 17.88 17.29
N GLY A 317 2.05 18.98 18.03
CA GLY A 317 2.19 19.00 19.49
C GLY A 317 1.03 18.37 20.26
N MET A 318 0.08 17.75 19.58
CA MET A 318 -1.16 17.19 20.15
C MET A 318 -1.98 18.25 20.90
N ILE A 319 -2.01 19.45 20.35
CA ILE A 319 -2.73 20.62 20.86
C ILE A 319 -3.59 21.24 19.76
N TRP A 320 -4.55 22.05 20.13
CA TRP A 320 -5.45 22.73 19.21
C TRP A 320 -5.21 24.22 19.25
N ASP A 321 -5.15 24.84 18.06
CA ASP A 321 -5.13 26.28 17.91
C ASP A 321 -6.47 26.86 18.37
N LYS A 322 -6.44 27.66 19.43
CA LYS A 322 -7.66 28.14 20.10
C LYS A 322 -8.44 29.18 19.31
N GLU A 323 -7.81 29.84 18.37
CA GLU A 323 -8.49 30.82 17.50
C GLU A 323 -9.33 30.09 16.44
N ARG A 324 -8.77 29.04 15.82
CA ARG A 324 -9.41 28.31 14.72
C ARG A 324 -10.24 27.10 15.19
N PHE A 325 -9.83 26.49 16.29
CA PHE A 325 -10.50 25.34 16.93
C PHE A 325 -10.71 25.64 18.41
N PRO A 326 -11.64 26.55 18.74
CA PRO A 326 -11.80 27.07 20.10
C PRO A 326 -12.26 26.02 21.11
N ASP A 327 -13.06 25.06 20.68
CA ASP A 327 -13.61 23.98 21.53
C ASP A 327 -13.66 22.63 20.81
N PRO A 328 -12.55 21.88 20.79
CA PRO A 328 -12.51 20.57 20.14
C PRO A 328 -13.41 19.51 20.81
N ALA A 329 -13.76 19.66 22.09
CA ALA A 329 -14.70 18.76 22.76
C ALA A 329 -16.13 19.01 22.28
N ALA A 330 -16.54 20.27 22.09
CA ALA A 330 -17.82 20.60 21.48
C ALA A 330 -17.87 20.17 20.00
N LEU A 331 -16.76 20.28 19.27
CA LEU A 331 -16.64 19.77 17.90
C LEU A 331 -16.94 18.28 17.84
N THR A 332 -16.24 17.47 18.61
CA THR A 332 -16.44 16.00 18.62
C THR A 332 -17.83 15.62 19.10
N LYS A 333 -18.34 16.32 20.11
CA LYS A 333 -19.73 16.12 20.58
C LYS A 333 -20.75 16.40 19.47
N THR A 334 -20.61 17.47 18.72
CA THR A 334 -21.51 17.78 17.58
C THR A 334 -21.42 16.71 16.51
N LEU A 335 -20.20 16.24 16.18
CA LEU A 335 -20.02 15.18 15.20
C LEU A 335 -20.68 13.87 15.66
N HIS A 336 -20.50 13.47 16.92
CA HIS A 336 -21.01 12.21 17.46
C HIS A 336 -22.54 12.25 17.66
N ASP A 337 -23.03 13.21 18.44
CA ASP A 337 -24.39 13.19 18.94
C ASP A 337 -25.42 13.72 17.93
N GLU A 338 -25.03 14.75 17.13
CA GLU A 338 -25.96 15.34 16.16
C GLU A 338 -25.81 14.74 14.77
N LEU A 339 -24.55 14.45 14.35
CA LEU A 339 -24.26 14.09 12.97
C LEU A 339 -23.92 12.61 12.80
N HIS A 340 -23.76 11.84 13.88
CA HIS A 340 -23.36 10.43 13.87
C HIS A 340 -22.11 10.19 13.00
N LEU A 341 -21.11 11.07 13.15
CA LEU A 341 -19.81 11.01 12.47
C LEU A 341 -18.70 10.79 13.48
N LYS A 342 -17.66 10.14 13.05
CA LYS A 342 -16.41 9.97 13.77
C LYS A 342 -15.37 10.94 13.27
N LEU A 343 -14.44 11.36 14.14
CA LEU A 343 -13.33 12.25 13.80
C LEU A 343 -12.01 11.48 13.77
N MET A 344 -11.29 11.57 12.66
CA MET A 344 -9.90 11.16 12.55
C MET A 344 -9.00 12.38 12.50
N ASN A 345 -7.90 12.40 13.27
CA ASN A 345 -6.93 13.50 13.23
C ASN A 345 -5.58 13.04 12.68
N SER A 346 -4.97 13.89 11.86
CA SER A 346 -3.59 13.76 11.41
C SER A 346 -2.61 14.05 12.54
N ILE A 347 -1.56 13.24 12.66
CA ILE A 347 -0.42 13.45 13.56
C ILE A 347 0.87 13.06 12.83
N TRP A 348 1.98 13.67 13.25
CA TRP A 348 3.30 13.45 12.68
C TRP A 348 4.29 12.97 13.75
N PRO A 349 5.31 12.18 13.39
CA PRO A 349 6.39 11.83 14.31
C PRO A 349 7.34 12.99 14.57
N SER A 350 7.35 14.01 13.71
CA SER A 350 8.04 15.27 13.95
C SER A 350 7.23 16.14 14.91
N VAL A 351 7.88 16.68 15.94
CA VAL A 351 7.25 17.41 17.04
C VAL A 351 7.87 18.78 17.18
N GLY A 352 7.05 19.80 17.21
CA GLY A 352 7.45 21.20 17.31
C GLY A 352 8.12 21.55 18.65
N ASN A 353 9.20 22.32 18.57
CA ASN A 353 10.10 22.59 19.71
C ASN A 353 9.43 23.33 20.88
N ASP A 354 8.33 24.06 20.66
CA ASP A 354 7.66 24.87 21.68
C ASP A 354 6.52 24.12 22.37
N THR A 355 6.44 22.79 22.21
CA THR A 355 5.38 21.97 22.77
C THR A 355 5.80 21.29 24.06
N ALA A 356 4.85 21.02 24.95
CA ALA A 356 5.10 20.24 26.17
C ALA A 356 5.58 18.81 25.85
N LEU A 357 5.12 18.23 24.73
CA LEU A 357 5.56 16.93 24.21
C LEU A 357 7.05 16.99 23.85
N ALA A 358 7.49 18.01 23.12
CA ALA A 358 8.89 18.18 22.76
C ALA A 358 9.79 18.35 23.98
N HIS A 359 9.39 19.20 24.93
CA HIS A 359 10.17 19.43 26.13
C HIS A 359 10.34 18.14 26.97
N GLU A 360 9.31 17.31 27.07
CA GLU A 360 9.39 16.05 27.79
C GLU A 360 10.29 15.03 27.08
N LEU A 361 10.23 14.94 25.76
CA LEU A 361 11.10 14.08 24.95
C LEU A 361 12.56 14.56 25.01
N ASP A 362 12.82 15.87 24.92
CA ASP A 362 14.17 16.45 24.99
C ASP A 362 14.83 16.24 26.35
N ALA A 363 14.07 16.36 27.44
CA ALA A 363 14.56 16.09 28.78
C ALA A 363 15.10 14.65 28.95
N LYS A 364 14.75 13.74 28.02
CA LYS A 364 15.18 12.34 27.96
C LYS A 364 16.16 12.05 26.82
N GLY A 365 16.45 13.04 25.95
CA GLY A 365 17.26 12.83 24.75
C GLY A 365 16.58 11.94 23.70
N LEU A 366 15.24 12.02 23.55
CA LEU A 366 14.42 11.15 22.73
C LEU A 366 13.91 11.82 21.45
N ARG A 367 14.60 12.86 20.97
CA ARG A 367 14.40 13.43 19.62
C ARG A 367 15.74 13.53 18.89
N PHE A 368 15.70 13.33 17.57
CA PHE A 368 16.87 13.45 16.72
C PHE A 368 17.20 14.92 16.40
N GLU A 369 18.48 15.21 16.09
CA GLU A 369 18.94 16.60 15.88
C GLU A 369 18.43 17.25 14.59
N PRO A 370 18.35 16.56 13.42
CA PRO A 370 17.88 17.17 12.19
C PRO A 370 16.48 17.77 12.31
N LEU A 371 16.30 18.96 11.70
CA LEU A 371 15.02 19.66 11.66
C LEU A 371 14.18 19.19 10.48
N HIS A 372 12.87 19.12 10.66
CA HIS A 372 11.90 18.82 9.64
C HIS A 372 11.87 19.90 8.54
N TRP A 373 11.77 19.51 7.28
CA TRP A 373 11.93 20.41 6.15
C TRP A 373 10.83 21.50 6.02
N ILE A 374 9.58 21.16 6.36
CA ILE A 374 8.47 22.15 6.37
C ILE A 374 8.59 23.02 7.61
N SER A 375 8.42 22.42 8.80
CA SER A 375 8.59 23.14 10.05
C SER A 375 10.06 23.13 10.48
N LYS A 376 10.79 24.19 10.18
CA LYS A 376 12.18 24.38 10.63
C LYS A 376 12.34 24.42 12.16
N ARG A 377 11.26 24.15 12.90
CA ARG A 377 11.19 24.15 14.38
C ARG A 377 10.64 22.84 14.92
N ALA A 378 10.63 21.77 14.15
CA ALA A 378 10.20 20.44 14.60
C ALA A 378 11.32 19.41 14.42
N ARG A 379 11.33 18.36 15.26
CA ARG A 379 12.26 17.24 15.23
C ARG A 379 11.53 15.92 15.42
N ILE A 380 12.03 14.87 14.80
CA ILE A 380 11.46 13.53 14.87
C ILE A 380 11.79 12.89 16.24
N TYR A 381 10.81 12.23 16.86
CA TYR A 381 11.04 11.51 18.11
C TYR A 381 11.56 10.09 17.88
N ASP A 382 12.29 9.52 18.85
CA ASP A 382 12.76 8.13 18.79
C ASP A 382 11.65 7.14 19.12
N ALA A 383 10.96 6.64 18.08
CA ALA A 383 9.92 5.62 18.22
C ALA A 383 10.48 4.22 18.58
N PHE A 384 11.78 3.99 18.42
CA PHE A 384 12.40 2.73 18.85
C PHE A 384 12.52 2.65 20.37
N SER A 385 12.55 3.80 21.06
CA SER A 385 12.53 3.87 22.51
C SER A 385 11.15 3.55 23.09
N PRO A 386 11.00 2.57 24.00
CA PRO A 386 9.74 2.35 24.72
C PRO A 386 9.27 3.58 25.51
N GLU A 387 10.20 4.34 26.11
CA GLU A 387 9.90 5.58 26.84
C GLU A 387 9.44 6.67 25.88
N GLY A 388 10.08 6.80 24.70
CA GLY A 388 9.65 7.74 23.64
C GLY A 388 8.22 7.48 23.21
N ARG A 389 7.87 6.23 22.92
CA ARG A 389 6.49 5.83 22.57
C ARG A 389 5.48 6.11 23.69
N ALA A 390 5.85 5.85 24.94
CA ALA A 390 4.96 6.11 26.09
C ALA A 390 4.68 7.61 26.27
N ILE A 391 5.71 8.45 26.16
CA ILE A 391 5.57 9.92 26.20
C ILE A 391 4.71 10.40 25.03
N TYR A 392 4.99 9.97 23.81
CA TYR A 392 4.24 10.35 22.62
C TYR A 392 2.75 10.00 22.78
N PHE A 393 2.43 8.76 23.17
CA PHE A 393 1.05 8.34 23.41
C PHE A 393 0.36 9.10 24.55
N LYS A 394 1.05 9.43 25.63
CA LYS A 394 0.49 10.21 26.74
C LYS A 394 -0.07 11.54 26.24
N HIS A 395 0.64 12.22 25.33
CA HIS A 395 0.20 13.49 24.77
C HIS A 395 -0.91 13.30 23.72
N ILE A 396 -0.87 12.24 22.91
CA ILE A 396 -1.99 11.87 22.00
C ILE A 396 -3.27 11.66 22.82
N LYS A 397 -3.20 10.86 23.88
CA LYS A 397 -4.36 10.61 24.74
C LYS A 397 -4.94 11.92 25.27
N LYS A 398 -4.09 12.76 25.90
CA LYS A 398 -4.54 14.01 26.51
C LYS A 398 -5.10 15.02 25.52
N GLY A 399 -4.44 15.18 24.36
CA GLY A 399 -4.78 16.24 23.40
C GLY A 399 -5.83 15.84 22.37
N LEU A 400 -5.99 14.53 22.10
CA LEU A 400 -6.86 14.03 21.05
C LEU A 400 -7.94 13.08 21.59
N PHE A 401 -7.60 11.97 22.21
CA PHE A 401 -8.60 11.01 22.66
C PHE A 401 -9.48 11.51 23.81
N ASP A 402 -8.92 12.25 24.75
CA ASP A 402 -9.68 12.80 25.88
C ASP A 402 -10.65 13.92 25.45
N VAL A 403 -10.48 14.51 24.26
CA VAL A 403 -11.44 15.44 23.67
C VAL A 403 -12.41 14.78 22.67
N GLY A 404 -12.30 13.46 22.47
CA GLY A 404 -13.25 12.68 21.69
C GLY A 404 -12.82 12.30 20.27
N VAL A 405 -11.58 12.50 19.84
CA VAL A 405 -11.06 11.98 18.57
C VAL A 405 -11.16 10.45 18.56
N ASP A 406 -11.60 9.86 17.43
CA ASP A 406 -11.89 8.43 17.31
C ASP A 406 -10.75 7.61 16.74
N ALA A 407 -9.97 8.21 15.83
CA ALA A 407 -8.95 7.52 15.05
C ALA A 407 -7.76 8.44 14.74
N LEU A 408 -6.63 7.85 14.42
CA LEU A 408 -5.41 8.58 14.07
C LEU A 408 -5.03 8.36 12.62
N TRP A 409 -4.55 9.43 11.99
CA TRP A 409 -3.81 9.38 10.74
C TRP A 409 -2.37 9.77 11.01
N MET A 410 -1.47 8.79 11.00
CA MET A 410 -0.05 8.96 11.27
C MET A 410 0.68 9.24 9.96
N ASP A 411 0.88 10.49 9.68
CA ASP A 411 1.57 10.99 8.50
C ASP A 411 3.10 11.02 8.70
N GLY A 412 3.89 11.06 7.62
CA GLY A 412 5.35 11.13 7.67
C GLY A 412 6.05 9.96 8.36
N THR A 413 5.43 8.78 8.42
CA THR A 413 5.92 7.61 9.17
C THR A 413 7.00 6.79 8.47
N GLU A 414 7.35 7.09 7.24
CA GLU A 414 8.59 6.66 6.58
C GLU A 414 9.84 7.31 7.17
N VAL A 415 9.66 8.30 8.04
CA VAL A 415 10.64 9.22 8.62
C VAL A 415 10.96 10.36 7.66
N GLU A 416 9.94 11.15 7.34
CA GLU A 416 10.11 12.34 6.50
C GLU A 416 10.90 13.43 7.25
N VAL A 417 12.15 13.67 6.80
CA VAL A 417 13.03 14.73 7.31
C VAL A 417 13.18 15.82 6.26
N GLY A 418 13.55 15.45 5.04
CA GLY A 418 13.79 16.32 3.90
C GLY A 418 12.62 16.42 2.93
N GLY A 419 12.65 17.42 2.04
CA GLY A 419 11.58 17.70 1.06
C GLY A 419 11.54 16.74 -0.13
N ALA A 420 12.64 16.03 -0.42
CA ALA A 420 12.69 15.05 -1.52
C ALA A 420 12.13 13.67 -1.09
N CYS A 421 10.96 13.66 -0.47
CA CYS A 421 10.36 12.48 0.17
C CYS A 421 9.89 11.39 -0.82
N HIS A 422 9.91 11.67 -2.13
CA HIS A 422 9.64 10.69 -3.20
C HIS A 422 10.91 10.02 -3.74
N ASP A 423 12.10 10.62 -3.53
CA ASP A 423 13.38 10.06 -3.97
C ASP A 423 13.97 9.11 -2.92
N PRO A 424 14.06 7.79 -3.19
CA PRO A 424 14.55 6.84 -2.20
C PRO A 424 16.00 7.09 -1.74
N ALA A 425 16.86 7.67 -2.58
CA ALA A 425 18.24 7.96 -2.23
C ALA A 425 18.35 9.14 -1.27
N GLU A 426 17.53 10.18 -1.48
CA GLU A 426 17.43 11.32 -0.60
C GLU A 426 16.83 10.93 0.76
N VAL A 427 15.73 10.17 0.75
CA VAL A 427 15.10 9.65 1.98
C VAL A 427 16.08 8.77 2.77
N GLU A 428 16.78 7.84 2.10
CA GLU A 428 17.82 7.03 2.74
C GLU A 428 18.88 7.88 3.42
N ARG A 429 19.43 8.86 2.70
CA ARG A 429 20.44 9.77 3.21
C ARG A 429 19.93 10.52 4.45
N ASP A 430 18.73 11.08 4.37
CA ASP A 430 18.14 11.89 5.41
C ASP A 430 17.86 11.07 6.68
N ILE A 431 17.37 9.86 6.53
CA ILE A 431 17.15 8.94 7.66
C ILE A 431 18.49 8.53 8.30
N LYS A 432 19.50 8.20 7.52
CA LYS A 432 20.84 7.86 8.05
C LYS A 432 21.49 9.04 8.79
N ASN A 433 21.24 10.27 8.36
CA ASN A 433 21.70 11.48 9.05
C ASN A 433 21.09 11.69 10.43
N LEU A 434 19.99 11.00 10.78
CA LEU A 434 19.47 10.96 12.15
C LEU A 434 20.42 10.24 13.12
N GLY A 435 21.36 9.45 12.62
CA GLY A 435 22.41 8.77 13.37
C GLY A 435 21.90 7.54 14.09
N ARG A 436 21.76 7.59 15.41
CA ARG A 436 21.48 6.42 16.28
C ARG A 436 20.13 6.56 16.97
N ASN A 437 19.31 5.52 16.90
CA ASN A 437 18.09 5.33 17.68
C ASN A 437 18.34 4.37 18.86
N ALA A 438 17.31 4.10 19.66
CA ALA A 438 17.41 3.25 20.86
C ALA A 438 17.85 1.80 20.58
N LEU A 439 17.72 1.30 19.33
CA LEU A 439 18.15 -0.06 18.97
C LEU A 439 19.52 -0.09 18.28
N GLY A 440 19.99 1.02 17.71
CA GLY A 440 21.25 1.08 16.99
C GLY A 440 21.26 2.15 15.90
N ASP A 441 22.23 2.08 14.99
CA ASP A 441 22.37 3.00 13.86
C ASP A 441 21.23 2.86 12.84
N PHE A 442 20.77 3.97 12.24
CA PHE A 442 19.71 3.95 11.25
C PHE A 442 20.09 3.22 9.96
N THR A 443 21.35 3.05 9.64
CA THR A 443 21.76 2.16 8.54
C THR A 443 21.25 0.74 8.74
N ARG A 444 21.14 0.27 9.98
CA ARG A 444 20.59 -1.05 10.33
C ARG A 444 19.07 -1.07 10.43
N TYR A 445 18.45 0.05 10.79
CA TYR A 445 17.02 0.18 11.10
C TYR A 445 16.32 1.22 10.22
N LEU A 446 16.66 1.26 8.93
CA LEU A 446 16.18 2.24 7.97
C LEU A 446 14.65 2.21 7.81
N ASN A 447 14.06 1.01 7.67
CA ASN A 447 12.71 0.82 7.19
C ASN A 447 11.60 0.64 8.28
N PRO A 448 11.86 0.16 9.53
CA PRO A 448 10.78 -0.29 10.42
C PRO A 448 10.20 0.78 11.36
N TYR A 449 10.46 2.07 11.11
CA TYR A 449 10.01 3.15 12.00
C TYR A 449 8.49 3.16 12.18
N SER A 450 7.71 3.03 11.09
CA SER A 450 6.25 3.02 11.14
C SER A 450 5.69 1.89 12.01
N LEU A 451 6.32 0.70 11.99
CA LEU A 451 5.95 -0.41 12.86
C LEU A 451 6.10 -0.04 14.34
N MET A 452 7.16 0.71 14.69
CA MET A 452 7.46 1.04 16.09
C MET A 452 6.56 2.15 16.60
N THR A 453 6.28 3.16 15.81
CA THR A 453 5.39 4.25 16.23
C THR A 453 3.94 3.78 16.32
N THR A 454 3.45 2.95 15.38
CA THR A 454 2.11 2.35 15.47
C THR A 454 1.98 1.36 16.63
N LYS A 455 3.05 0.62 16.96
CA LYS A 455 3.07 -0.21 18.17
C LYS A 455 2.75 0.62 19.41
N GLY A 456 3.42 1.77 19.58
CA GLY A 456 3.24 2.63 20.76
C GLY A 456 1.81 3.16 20.88
N THR A 457 1.23 3.63 19.78
CA THR A 457 -0.16 4.13 19.78
C THR A 457 -1.17 3.02 20.02
N TYR A 458 -1.02 1.86 19.39
CA TYR A 458 -1.91 0.71 19.59
C TYR A 458 -1.89 0.20 21.03
N GLU A 459 -0.69 -0.11 21.56
CA GLU A 459 -0.53 -0.61 22.93
C GLU A 459 -1.05 0.40 23.97
N GLY A 460 -0.77 1.68 23.75
CA GLY A 460 -1.28 2.75 24.60
C GLY A 460 -2.79 2.87 24.57
N GLN A 461 -3.43 2.88 23.41
CA GLN A 461 -4.88 2.98 23.26
C GLN A 461 -5.58 1.73 23.84
N ARG A 462 -5.05 0.52 23.61
CA ARG A 462 -5.55 -0.73 24.18
C ARG A 462 -5.52 -0.72 25.72
N ALA A 463 -4.51 -0.09 26.31
CA ALA A 463 -4.38 0.03 27.76
C ALA A 463 -5.38 1.01 28.39
N THR A 464 -6.02 1.88 27.60
CA THR A 464 -6.94 2.92 28.13
C THR A 464 -8.40 2.58 27.99
N GLY A 465 -8.78 1.52 27.25
CA GLY A 465 -10.18 1.14 27.07
C GLY A 465 -10.39 -0.01 26.11
N ASP A 466 -11.66 -0.34 25.89
CA ASP A 466 -12.10 -1.47 25.07
C ASP A 466 -12.49 -1.06 23.63
N LYS A 467 -12.49 0.24 23.29
CA LYS A 467 -12.80 0.76 21.96
C LYS A 467 -11.73 0.31 20.96
N ARG A 468 -12.16 -0.17 19.79
CA ARG A 468 -11.25 -0.64 18.73
C ARG A 468 -10.36 0.48 18.23
N VAL A 469 -9.09 0.17 18.08
CA VAL A 469 -8.10 1.04 17.45
C VAL A 469 -8.32 1.04 15.95
N PHE A 470 -8.17 2.21 15.35
CA PHE A 470 -8.12 2.39 13.91
C PHE A 470 -7.07 3.46 13.58
N THR A 471 -6.04 3.07 12.82
CA THR A 471 -4.92 3.95 12.50
C THR A 471 -4.60 3.86 11.00
N LEU A 472 -4.56 5.01 10.33
CA LEU A 472 -4.04 5.17 8.98
C LEU A 472 -2.58 5.61 9.07
N THR A 473 -1.68 5.03 8.24
CA THR A 473 -0.25 5.40 8.22
C THR A 473 0.25 5.58 6.80
N ARG A 474 1.21 6.49 6.55
CA ARG A 474 1.78 6.67 5.20
C ARG A 474 2.73 5.54 4.84
N SER A 475 3.38 4.93 5.80
CA SER A 475 4.33 3.84 5.62
C SER A 475 3.90 2.60 6.40
N ALA A 476 4.41 1.43 6.01
CA ALA A 476 4.16 0.19 6.72
C ALA A 476 5.39 -0.73 6.70
N TRP A 477 5.44 -1.64 7.66
CA TRP A 477 6.43 -2.70 7.74
C TRP A 477 5.77 -4.05 8.02
N ALA A 478 6.49 -5.15 7.77
CA ALA A 478 6.01 -6.49 8.06
C ALA A 478 5.52 -6.62 9.51
N GLY A 479 4.30 -7.13 9.68
CA GLY A 479 3.67 -7.30 10.98
C GLY A 479 2.89 -6.09 11.52
N GLN A 480 2.85 -4.97 10.81
CA GLN A 480 2.15 -3.77 11.28
C GLN A 480 0.62 -3.97 11.36
N GLN A 481 0.05 -4.89 10.59
CA GLN A 481 -1.38 -5.23 10.66
C GLN A 481 -1.86 -5.59 12.08
N ARG A 482 -0.99 -6.17 12.93
CA ARG A 482 -1.34 -6.55 14.31
C ARG A 482 -1.61 -5.35 15.23
N TYR A 483 -1.21 -4.17 14.81
CA TYR A 483 -1.40 -2.92 15.55
C TYR A 483 -2.58 -2.09 15.02
N ALA A 484 -3.56 -2.74 14.40
CA ALA A 484 -4.75 -2.09 13.82
C ALA A 484 -4.40 -0.90 12.92
N ALA A 485 -3.31 -1.02 12.17
CA ALA A 485 -2.82 -0.01 11.25
C ALA A 485 -2.90 -0.49 9.81
N LEU A 486 -3.25 0.44 8.91
CA LEU A 486 -3.28 0.25 7.46
C LEU A 486 -2.55 1.40 6.78
N PRO A 487 -1.84 1.14 5.68
CA PRO A 487 -1.21 2.21 4.91
C PRO A 487 -2.12 2.76 3.82
N TRP A 488 -1.74 3.96 3.31
CA TRP A 488 -2.23 4.49 2.05
C TRP A 488 -1.08 4.74 1.08
N SER A 489 -1.41 5.02 -0.18
CA SER A 489 -0.47 5.10 -1.29
C SER A 489 0.41 6.34 -1.33
N GLY A 490 0.29 7.26 -0.36
CA GLY A 490 1.03 8.52 -0.31
C GLY A 490 0.44 9.61 -1.21
N ASP A 491 1.19 10.71 -1.39
CA ASP A 491 0.75 11.96 -2.02
C ASP A 491 0.93 11.90 -3.54
N THR A 492 0.06 11.15 -4.22
CA THR A 492 0.16 10.91 -5.67
C THR A 492 -0.59 11.96 -6.48
N SER A 493 -0.07 12.30 -7.67
CA SER A 493 -0.75 13.22 -8.59
C SER A 493 -1.91 12.55 -9.31
N ALA A 494 -2.97 13.31 -9.58
CA ALA A 494 -4.14 12.87 -10.32
C ALA A 494 -3.79 12.66 -11.81
N SER A 495 -3.79 11.41 -12.27
CA SER A 495 -3.69 11.05 -13.67
C SER A 495 -4.26 9.66 -13.91
N TRP A 496 -4.60 9.33 -15.15
CA TRP A 496 -5.03 7.98 -15.52
C TRP A 496 -3.93 6.93 -15.30
N GLY A 497 -2.66 7.29 -15.54
CA GLY A 497 -1.51 6.41 -15.27
C GLY A 497 -1.37 6.11 -13.79
N THR A 498 -1.32 7.16 -12.94
CA THR A 498 -1.27 6.99 -11.48
C THR A 498 -2.44 6.16 -10.96
N PHE A 499 -3.66 6.41 -11.45
CA PHE A 499 -4.82 5.62 -11.06
C PHE A 499 -4.64 4.13 -11.38
N ARG A 500 -4.13 3.80 -12.55
CA ARG A 500 -3.84 2.42 -12.92
C ARG A 500 -2.79 1.79 -12.01
N ASP A 501 -1.72 2.50 -11.71
CA ASP A 501 -0.63 2.02 -10.84
C ASP A 501 -1.11 1.75 -9.41
N GLN A 502 -2.12 2.49 -8.92
CA GLN A 502 -2.73 2.26 -7.61
C GLN A 502 -3.39 0.89 -7.49
N ILE A 503 -3.93 0.33 -8.57
CA ILE A 503 -4.56 -1.00 -8.55
C ILE A 503 -3.51 -2.07 -8.31
N ALA A 504 -2.42 -2.06 -9.10
CA ALA A 504 -1.28 -2.98 -8.92
C ALA A 504 -0.65 -2.83 -7.53
N GLY A 505 -0.50 -1.58 -7.04
CA GLY A 505 0.02 -1.28 -5.71
C GLY A 505 -0.83 -1.89 -4.59
N GLY A 506 -2.15 -1.69 -4.63
CA GLY A 506 -3.08 -2.27 -3.66
C GLY A 506 -3.09 -3.80 -3.65
N ILE A 507 -3.03 -4.42 -4.83
CA ILE A 507 -2.90 -5.88 -4.96
C ILE A 507 -1.61 -6.36 -4.27
N ASN A 508 -0.48 -5.72 -4.52
CA ASN A 508 0.81 -6.14 -3.96
C ASN A 508 0.91 -5.93 -2.44
N VAL A 509 0.34 -4.85 -1.89
CA VAL A 509 0.22 -4.68 -0.43
C VAL A 509 -0.56 -5.82 0.20
N ALA A 510 -1.68 -6.19 -0.40
CA ALA A 510 -2.52 -7.29 0.08
C ALA A 510 -1.78 -8.63 0.00
N MET A 511 -1.07 -8.90 -1.10
CA MET A 511 -0.25 -10.10 -1.27
C MET A 511 1.01 -10.10 -0.40
N ALA A 512 1.52 -8.93 0.01
CA ALA A 512 2.55 -8.80 1.03
C ALA A 512 2.04 -9.07 2.47
N GLY A 513 0.78 -9.47 2.62
CA GLY A 513 0.20 -9.92 3.89
C GLY A 513 -0.52 -8.84 4.70
N LEU A 514 -0.58 -7.58 4.25
CA LEU A 514 -1.35 -6.52 4.88
C LEU A 514 -2.80 -6.58 4.37
N PRO A 515 -3.81 -6.85 5.23
CA PRO A 515 -5.19 -7.10 4.76
C PRO A 515 -5.95 -5.85 4.33
N TYR A 516 -5.50 -4.68 4.79
CA TYR A 516 -6.18 -3.42 4.58
C TYR A 516 -5.23 -2.38 3.97
N TRP A 517 -5.78 -1.61 3.05
CA TRP A 517 -5.10 -0.56 2.33
C TRP A 517 -6.12 0.46 1.83
N THR A 518 -5.70 1.67 1.60
CA THR A 518 -6.48 2.73 0.95
C THR A 518 -5.56 3.58 0.06
N GLN A 519 -6.12 4.57 -0.58
CA GLN A 519 -5.42 5.51 -1.46
C GLN A 519 -6.14 6.87 -1.43
N ASP A 520 -5.53 7.89 -1.99
CA ASP A 520 -6.14 9.20 -2.16
C ASP A 520 -7.01 9.21 -3.41
N THR A 521 -8.31 8.88 -3.22
CA THR A 521 -9.25 8.81 -4.33
C THR A 521 -9.37 10.15 -5.05
N GLY A 522 -9.03 10.14 -6.34
CA GLY A 522 -8.96 11.33 -7.17
C GLY A 522 -7.57 11.97 -7.26
N GLY A 523 -6.55 11.35 -6.65
CA GLY A 523 -5.18 11.83 -6.54
C GLY A 523 -5.01 12.92 -5.48
N PHE A 524 -3.87 12.98 -4.79
CA PHE A 524 -3.59 14.02 -3.80
C PHE A 524 -3.48 15.39 -4.48
N PHE A 525 -2.58 15.53 -5.45
CA PHE A 525 -2.42 16.74 -6.25
C PHE A 525 -3.24 16.69 -7.54
N VAL A 526 -4.00 17.76 -7.82
CA VAL A 526 -4.80 17.88 -9.03
C VAL A 526 -4.31 19.09 -9.83
N TYR A 527 -3.63 18.84 -10.94
CA TYR A 527 -3.06 19.87 -11.80
C TYR A 527 -3.79 20.00 -13.15
N TYR A 528 -4.98 19.42 -13.27
CA TYR A 528 -5.84 19.66 -14.42
C TYR A 528 -6.22 21.13 -14.51
N PRO A 529 -6.19 21.73 -15.71
CA PRO A 529 -6.69 23.09 -15.90
C PRO A 529 -8.13 23.21 -15.39
N LEU A 530 -8.48 24.29 -14.68
CA LEU A 530 -9.79 24.50 -14.03
C LEU A 530 -10.07 23.59 -12.83
N GLY A 531 -9.13 22.74 -12.40
CA GLY A 531 -9.27 21.89 -11.23
C GLY A 531 -10.50 20.98 -11.29
N GLU A 532 -11.37 21.04 -10.27
CA GLU A 532 -12.59 20.22 -10.16
C GLU A 532 -13.63 20.49 -11.27
N LYS A 533 -13.46 21.58 -12.04
CA LYS A 533 -14.33 21.91 -13.19
C LYS A 533 -13.84 21.33 -14.51
N ASN A 534 -12.67 20.71 -14.55
CA ASN A 534 -12.16 20.07 -15.75
C ASN A 534 -12.95 18.78 -16.07
N PRO A 535 -13.54 18.62 -17.25
CA PRO A 535 -14.37 17.45 -17.58
C PRO A 535 -13.61 16.12 -17.53
N GLU A 536 -12.34 16.10 -17.93
CA GLU A 536 -11.53 14.88 -17.85
C GLU A 536 -11.23 14.51 -16.40
N TYR A 537 -10.86 15.50 -15.55
CA TYR A 537 -10.68 15.24 -14.13
C TYR A 537 -11.98 14.77 -13.47
N GLN A 538 -13.12 15.33 -13.85
CA GLN A 538 -14.43 14.88 -13.34
C GLN A 538 -14.69 13.42 -13.69
N GLU A 539 -14.39 12.98 -14.91
CA GLU A 539 -14.49 11.57 -15.31
C GLU A 539 -13.47 10.72 -14.52
N LEU A 540 -12.21 11.13 -14.46
CA LEU A 540 -11.17 10.45 -13.68
C LEU A 540 -11.60 10.28 -12.21
N PHE A 541 -12.11 11.34 -11.59
CA PHE A 541 -12.56 11.32 -10.21
C PHE A 541 -13.72 10.35 -9.99
N ALA A 542 -14.70 10.33 -10.90
CA ALA A 542 -15.82 9.38 -10.85
C ALA A 542 -15.31 7.92 -10.96
N ARG A 543 -14.41 7.63 -11.91
CA ARG A 543 -13.84 6.28 -12.11
C ARG A 543 -12.98 5.85 -10.94
N TRP A 544 -12.16 6.74 -10.40
CA TRP A 544 -11.35 6.47 -9.22
C TRP A 544 -12.20 6.23 -7.97
N ASN A 545 -13.31 6.97 -7.84
CA ASN A 545 -14.27 6.77 -6.74
C ASN A 545 -15.00 5.43 -6.84
N GLN A 546 -15.34 4.95 -8.04
CA GLN A 546 -15.88 3.60 -8.27
C GLN A 546 -14.91 2.52 -7.77
N PHE A 547 -13.60 2.67 -8.06
CA PHE A 547 -12.55 1.81 -7.49
C PHE A 547 -12.47 1.95 -5.97
N GLY A 548 -12.50 3.17 -5.43
CA GLY A 548 -12.47 3.44 -4.00
C GLY A 548 -13.55 2.68 -3.22
N ALA A 549 -14.75 2.54 -3.77
CA ALA A 549 -15.84 1.78 -3.16
C ALA A 549 -15.55 0.28 -3.00
N PHE A 550 -14.60 -0.26 -3.79
CA PHE A 550 -14.11 -1.64 -3.72
C PHE A 550 -12.68 -1.74 -3.15
N ASN A 551 -12.19 -0.70 -2.51
CA ASN A 551 -11.01 -0.80 -1.65
C ASN A 551 -11.40 -1.34 -0.26
N PRO A 552 -10.50 -1.97 0.48
CA PRO A 552 -10.76 -2.36 1.86
C PRO A 552 -11.27 -1.18 2.70
N ILE A 553 -10.65 -0.01 2.58
CA ILE A 553 -11.11 1.25 3.19
C ILE A 553 -11.38 2.26 2.08
N TYR A 554 -12.55 2.92 2.15
CA TYR A 554 -13.03 3.85 1.14
C TYR A 554 -12.87 5.29 1.60
N ARG A 555 -11.90 6.02 1.02
CA ARG A 555 -11.51 7.37 1.41
C ARG A 555 -11.31 8.28 0.20
N ILE A 556 -11.88 9.48 0.22
CA ILE A 556 -11.50 10.60 -0.64
C ILE A 556 -10.54 11.48 0.15
N HIS A 557 -9.42 11.86 -0.45
CA HIS A 557 -8.47 12.81 0.11
C HIS A 557 -7.71 13.55 -1.00
N GLY A 558 -7.18 14.73 -0.67
CA GLY A 558 -6.22 15.47 -1.47
C GLY A 558 -6.21 16.96 -1.20
N ALA A 559 -5.24 17.63 -1.87
CA ALA A 559 -4.96 19.05 -1.77
C ALA A 559 -5.60 19.86 -2.90
N ASN A 560 -5.33 21.13 -2.90
CA ASN A 560 -5.45 22.19 -3.91
C ASN A 560 -6.80 22.40 -4.61
N ILE A 561 -7.79 21.52 -4.49
CA ILE A 561 -9.15 21.69 -5.03
C ILE A 561 -10.24 21.27 -4.04
N GLU A 562 -11.47 21.74 -4.27
CA GLU A 562 -12.64 21.23 -3.55
C GLU A 562 -13.13 19.95 -4.22
N ARG A 563 -13.36 18.88 -3.43
CA ARG A 563 -13.77 17.58 -3.96
C ARG A 563 -14.80 16.84 -3.11
N GLU A 564 -15.46 17.53 -2.21
CA GLU A 564 -16.58 17.00 -1.47
C GLU A 564 -17.68 16.58 -2.46
N PRO A 565 -18.11 15.31 -2.49
CA PRO A 565 -18.98 14.77 -3.53
C PRO A 565 -20.28 15.56 -3.76
N TYR A 566 -20.86 16.13 -2.71
CA TYR A 566 -22.11 16.87 -2.82
C TYR A 566 -21.98 18.17 -3.66
N LEU A 567 -20.78 18.74 -3.82
CA LEU A 567 -20.54 19.91 -4.66
C LEU A 567 -20.83 19.61 -6.14
N PHE A 568 -20.55 18.37 -6.56
CA PHE A 568 -20.80 17.92 -7.92
C PHE A 568 -22.30 17.82 -8.27
N LYS A 569 -23.19 17.85 -7.29
CA LYS A 569 -24.64 17.88 -7.54
C LYS A 569 -25.06 19.06 -8.45
N THR A 570 -24.40 20.21 -8.27
CA THR A 570 -24.61 21.40 -9.10
C THR A 570 -23.56 21.52 -10.20
N LEU A 571 -22.32 21.14 -9.93
CA LEU A 571 -21.20 21.31 -10.84
C LEU A 571 -21.26 20.37 -12.06
N ALA A 572 -21.55 19.07 -11.80
CA ALA A 572 -21.61 18.00 -12.80
C ALA A 572 -22.57 16.89 -12.31
N PRO A 573 -23.89 17.02 -12.55
CA PRO A 573 -24.92 16.12 -11.98
C PRO A 573 -24.74 14.64 -12.36
N GLU A 574 -24.19 14.31 -13.52
CA GLU A 574 -23.89 12.94 -13.96
C GLU A 574 -22.73 12.35 -13.14
N ILE A 575 -21.73 13.14 -12.85
CA ILE A 575 -20.62 12.76 -11.97
C ILE A 575 -21.14 12.52 -10.56
N TYR A 576 -21.98 13.44 -10.04
CA TYR A 576 -22.58 13.27 -8.71
C TYR A 576 -23.36 11.96 -8.60
N ARG A 577 -24.15 11.57 -9.64
CA ARG A 577 -24.85 10.28 -9.65
C ARG A 577 -23.89 9.10 -9.54
N SER A 578 -22.76 9.15 -10.25
CA SER A 578 -21.71 8.12 -10.16
C SER A 578 -21.11 8.04 -8.75
N LEU A 579 -20.72 9.19 -8.17
CA LEU A 579 -20.16 9.26 -6.81
C LEU A 579 -21.13 8.72 -5.77
N LEU A 580 -22.39 9.17 -5.82
CA LEU A 580 -23.43 8.73 -4.89
C LEU A 580 -23.75 7.24 -5.05
N GLY A 581 -23.85 6.75 -6.29
CA GLY A 581 -24.13 5.34 -6.57
C GLY A 581 -23.04 4.42 -6.05
N ALA A 582 -21.77 4.78 -6.23
CA ALA A 582 -20.64 4.04 -5.69
C ALA A 582 -20.65 4.01 -4.14
N ALA A 583 -20.93 5.16 -3.51
CA ALA A 583 -21.03 5.25 -2.06
C ALA A 583 -22.22 4.42 -1.52
N GLN A 584 -23.41 4.54 -2.12
CA GLN A 584 -24.58 3.75 -1.72
C GLN A 584 -24.33 2.25 -1.85
N LEU A 585 -23.72 1.81 -2.96
CA LEU A 585 -23.36 0.40 -3.16
C LEU A 585 -22.41 -0.09 -2.06
N ARG A 586 -21.44 0.73 -1.65
CA ARG A 586 -20.55 0.40 -0.53
C ARG A 586 -21.32 0.14 0.77
N TYR A 587 -22.30 0.99 1.07
CA TYR A 587 -23.11 0.83 2.28
C TYR A 587 -24.06 -0.37 2.20
N GLU A 588 -24.63 -0.64 1.04
CA GLU A 588 -25.41 -1.87 0.80
C GLU A 588 -24.56 -3.13 0.96
N LEU A 589 -23.29 -3.10 0.60
CA LEU A 589 -22.34 -4.20 0.74
C LEU A 589 -21.75 -4.32 2.16
N LEU A 590 -22.10 -3.47 3.14
CA LEU A 590 -21.53 -3.54 4.50
C LEU A 590 -21.70 -4.91 5.18
N PRO A 591 -22.82 -5.65 5.08
CA PRO A 591 -22.89 -7.00 5.64
C PRO A 591 -21.87 -7.97 5.02
N TYR A 592 -21.61 -7.85 3.73
CA TYR A 592 -20.59 -8.61 3.03
C TYR A 592 -19.17 -8.19 3.48
N VAL A 593 -18.86 -6.90 3.41
CA VAL A 593 -17.52 -6.35 3.73
C VAL A 593 -17.15 -6.59 5.19
N TYR A 594 -18.08 -6.38 6.12
CA TYR A 594 -17.81 -6.57 7.54
C TYR A 594 -17.60 -8.04 7.91
N SER A 595 -18.31 -8.95 7.24
CA SER A 595 -18.08 -10.39 7.38
C SER A 595 -16.72 -10.82 6.80
N LEU A 596 -16.28 -10.22 5.68
CA LEU A 596 -14.93 -10.43 5.15
C LEU A 596 -13.84 -9.88 6.08
N ALA A 597 -14.07 -8.75 6.73
CA ALA A 597 -13.16 -8.21 7.74
C ALA A 597 -12.97 -9.19 8.92
N TRP A 598 -14.06 -9.82 9.35
CA TRP A 598 -13.96 -10.91 10.33
C TRP A 598 -13.14 -12.09 9.81
N GLN A 599 -13.32 -12.50 8.54
CA GLN A 599 -12.50 -13.55 7.93
C GLN A 599 -11.03 -13.16 7.90
N SER A 600 -10.71 -11.87 7.69
CA SER A 600 -9.33 -11.38 7.74
C SER A 600 -8.72 -11.51 9.13
N THR A 601 -9.49 -11.25 10.18
CA THR A 601 -9.04 -11.38 11.58
C THR A 601 -8.96 -12.85 12.00
N ALA A 602 -10.01 -13.65 11.74
CA ALA A 602 -10.13 -15.01 12.23
C ALA A 602 -9.33 -16.03 11.41
N ASN A 603 -9.29 -15.87 10.09
CA ASN A 603 -8.77 -16.86 9.14
C ASN A 603 -7.66 -16.31 8.24
N ALA A 604 -7.15 -15.11 8.51
CA ALA A 604 -6.14 -14.44 7.71
C ALA A 604 -6.54 -14.25 6.23
N TYR A 605 -7.84 -14.08 5.96
CA TYR A 605 -8.37 -13.84 4.62
C TYR A 605 -7.90 -12.49 4.05
N THR A 606 -7.75 -12.40 2.75
CA THR A 606 -7.36 -11.17 2.05
C THR A 606 -8.57 -10.64 1.26
N VAL A 607 -8.99 -9.39 1.49
CA VAL A 607 -10.21 -8.82 0.90
C VAL A 607 -10.01 -8.37 -0.54
N MET A 608 -8.96 -7.56 -0.80
CA MET A 608 -8.51 -7.18 -2.14
C MET A 608 -7.51 -8.22 -2.63
N ARG A 609 -7.84 -8.97 -3.69
CA ARG A 609 -7.15 -10.21 -4.05
C ARG A 609 -6.65 -10.14 -5.48
N GLY A 610 -5.35 -10.34 -5.69
CA GLY A 610 -4.83 -10.59 -7.03
C GLY A 610 -5.49 -11.86 -7.61
N LEU A 611 -5.83 -11.84 -8.89
CA LEU A 611 -6.56 -12.94 -9.54
C LEU A 611 -5.89 -14.32 -9.38
N PRO A 612 -4.54 -14.44 -9.33
CA PRO A 612 -3.89 -15.74 -9.11
C PRO A 612 -4.22 -16.42 -7.79
N LEU A 613 -4.68 -15.69 -6.77
CA LEU A 613 -5.13 -16.28 -5.49
C LEU A 613 -6.36 -17.19 -5.68
N ASP A 614 -7.28 -16.78 -6.54
CA ASP A 614 -8.55 -17.48 -6.81
C ASP A 614 -8.50 -18.38 -8.04
N PHE A 615 -7.60 -18.10 -9.00
CA PHE A 615 -7.48 -18.76 -10.29
C PHE A 615 -6.03 -19.18 -10.58
N PRO A 616 -5.41 -20.01 -9.69
CA PRO A 616 -3.99 -20.34 -9.79
C PRO A 616 -3.63 -21.14 -11.06
N ASP A 617 -4.60 -21.84 -11.64
CA ASP A 617 -4.42 -22.70 -12.82
C ASP A 617 -4.64 -21.94 -14.15
N ASP A 618 -5.10 -20.69 -14.10
CA ASP A 618 -5.27 -19.84 -15.28
C ASP A 618 -4.00 -18.99 -15.51
N PRO A 619 -3.19 -19.27 -16.54
CA PRO A 619 -1.97 -18.51 -16.79
C PRO A 619 -2.23 -17.05 -17.22
N ASN A 620 -3.43 -16.76 -17.76
CA ASN A 620 -3.78 -15.43 -18.28
C ASN A 620 -3.94 -14.39 -17.16
N VAL A 621 -4.20 -14.83 -15.91
CA VAL A 621 -4.41 -13.91 -14.78
C VAL A 621 -3.12 -13.53 -14.05
N ARG A 622 -2.00 -14.19 -14.35
CA ARG A 622 -0.75 -14.03 -13.59
C ARG A 622 -0.16 -12.62 -13.62
N ARG A 623 -0.45 -11.87 -14.69
CA ARG A 623 0.04 -10.49 -14.90
C ARG A 623 -1.09 -9.47 -15.04
N THR A 624 -2.29 -9.81 -14.56
CA THR A 624 -3.42 -8.88 -14.58
C THR A 624 -3.25 -7.89 -13.42
N ASP A 625 -2.77 -6.70 -13.74
CA ASP A 625 -2.41 -5.64 -12.81
C ASP A 625 -3.50 -4.55 -12.65
N ASP A 626 -4.59 -4.64 -13.41
CA ASP A 626 -5.69 -3.66 -13.45
C ASP A 626 -7.06 -4.24 -13.08
N ALA A 627 -7.11 -5.53 -12.70
CA ALA A 627 -8.33 -6.17 -12.20
C ALA A 627 -8.03 -7.09 -11.02
N PHE A 628 -8.99 -7.24 -10.11
CA PHE A 628 -8.82 -7.99 -8.87
C PHE A 628 -10.15 -8.60 -8.39
N MET A 629 -10.08 -9.60 -7.50
CA MET A 629 -11.25 -10.04 -6.75
C MET A 629 -11.43 -9.21 -5.48
N PHE A 630 -12.66 -8.79 -5.22
CA PHE A 630 -13.07 -8.19 -3.94
C PHE A 630 -13.89 -9.21 -3.15
N GLY A 631 -13.23 -9.84 -2.18
CA GLY A 631 -13.75 -11.04 -1.54
C GLY A 631 -13.90 -12.21 -2.54
N PRO A 632 -14.67 -13.24 -2.22
CA PRO A 632 -14.83 -14.42 -3.07
C PRO A 632 -15.78 -14.21 -4.27
N ALA A 633 -16.55 -13.13 -4.27
CA ALA A 633 -17.66 -12.96 -5.21
C ALA A 633 -17.36 -12.02 -6.38
N PHE A 634 -16.72 -10.86 -6.15
CA PHE A 634 -16.67 -9.80 -7.14
C PHE A 634 -15.34 -9.78 -7.89
N LEU A 635 -15.39 -9.82 -9.22
CA LEU A 635 -14.31 -9.39 -10.11
C LEU A 635 -14.53 -7.91 -10.44
N VAL A 636 -13.58 -7.09 -10.04
CA VAL A 636 -13.57 -5.63 -10.21
C VAL A 636 -12.51 -5.27 -11.24
N HIS A 637 -12.91 -4.60 -12.33
CA HIS A 637 -12.00 -4.10 -13.34
C HIS A 637 -12.24 -2.60 -13.54
N PRO A 638 -11.53 -1.73 -12.81
CA PRO A 638 -11.71 -0.28 -12.91
C PRO A 638 -11.43 0.27 -14.31
N VAL A 639 -12.14 1.32 -14.69
CA VAL A 639 -11.88 2.05 -15.94
C VAL A 639 -10.71 3.01 -15.71
N THR A 640 -9.56 2.70 -16.27
CA THR A 640 -8.30 3.44 -16.05
C THR A 640 -7.88 4.31 -17.25
N ARG A 641 -8.84 4.77 -18.03
CA ARG A 641 -8.62 5.68 -19.17
C ARG A 641 -9.82 6.58 -19.39
N ALA A 642 -9.61 7.71 -20.02
CA ALA A 642 -10.68 8.59 -20.50
C ALA A 642 -11.55 7.87 -21.55
N MET A 643 -12.87 7.97 -21.40
CA MET A 643 -13.86 7.42 -22.33
C MET A 643 -14.76 8.48 -22.94
N TYR A 644 -14.99 9.57 -22.23
CA TYR A 644 -15.92 10.64 -22.59
C TYR A 644 -15.23 11.99 -22.76
N HIS A 645 -14.22 12.26 -21.93
CA HIS A 645 -13.53 13.53 -21.89
C HIS A 645 -12.02 13.30 -21.83
N GLN A 646 -11.31 13.80 -22.81
CA GLN A 646 -9.85 13.74 -22.85
C GLN A 646 -9.32 15.17 -23.10
N SER A 647 -8.45 15.63 -22.23
CA SER A 647 -7.68 16.84 -22.46
C SER A 647 -6.61 16.59 -23.52
N ASP A 648 -6.25 17.62 -24.24
CA ASP A 648 -5.13 17.52 -25.17
C ASP A 648 -3.86 17.12 -24.40
N PRO A 649 -3.10 16.12 -24.88
CA PRO A 649 -1.81 15.80 -24.29
C PRO A 649 -0.88 17.02 -24.41
N PRO A 650 0.20 17.11 -23.63
CA PRO A 650 1.16 18.19 -23.82
C PRO A 650 1.75 18.13 -25.24
N PRO A 651 2.06 19.29 -25.86
CA PRO A 651 2.70 19.33 -27.16
C PRO A 651 4.04 18.59 -27.18
N ALA A 652 4.34 17.94 -28.31
CA ALA A 652 5.63 17.27 -28.49
C ALA A 652 6.79 18.27 -28.51
N THR A 653 7.99 17.83 -28.11
CA THR A 653 9.20 18.65 -28.10
C THR A 653 9.46 19.26 -29.47
N ILE A 654 9.82 20.54 -29.52
CA ILE A 654 10.14 21.22 -30.78
C ILE A 654 11.40 20.57 -31.36
N PRO A 655 11.40 20.14 -32.65
CA PRO A 655 12.55 19.49 -33.26
C PRO A 655 13.71 20.49 -33.48
N THR A 656 14.95 20.00 -33.42
CA THR A 656 16.19 20.80 -33.51
C THR A 656 16.23 21.67 -34.74
N GLU A 657 15.78 21.13 -35.89
CA GLU A 657 15.77 21.85 -37.17
C GLU A 657 14.85 23.08 -37.22
N ALA A 658 13.93 23.18 -36.28
CA ALA A 658 13.06 24.34 -36.13
C ALA A 658 13.59 25.37 -35.16
N LEU A 659 14.70 25.10 -34.44
CA LEU A 659 15.25 25.93 -33.38
C LEU A 659 16.59 26.55 -33.82
N GLU A 660 16.79 27.82 -33.47
CA GLU A 660 18.01 28.56 -33.74
C GLU A 660 18.34 29.49 -32.55
N THR A 661 19.57 29.44 -32.05
CA THR A 661 20.07 30.36 -31.03
C THR A 661 20.15 31.80 -31.55
N PRO A 662 20.29 32.81 -30.69
CA PRO A 662 20.45 34.21 -31.16
C PRO A 662 21.66 34.44 -32.05
N ASP A 663 22.69 33.60 -32.00
CA ASP A 663 23.89 33.65 -32.83
C ASP A 663 23.85 32.67 -34.02
N GLY A 664 22.69 32.09 -34.32
CA GLY A 664 22.43 31.34 -35.55
C GLY A 664 22.84 29.85 -35.48
N LYS A 665 23.07 29.26 -34.31
CA LYS A 665 23.35 27.83 -34.17
C LYS A 665 22.08 27.04 -33.95
N PRO A 666 22.04 25.72 -34.31
CA PRO A 666 20.90 24.86 -34.03
C PRO A 666 20.59 24.75 -32.51
N GLY A 667 19.31 24.79 -32.11
CA GLY A 667 18.86 24.71 -30.72
C GLY A 667 18.56 26.07 -30.11
N LEU A 668 18.34 26.10 -28.76
CA LEU A 668 18.20 27.34 -27.99
C LEU A 668 19.38 27.55 -27.03
N ALA A 669 19.75 28.80 -26.84
CA ALA A 669 20.76 29.15 -25.84
C ALA A 669 20.08 29.08 -24.45
N VAL A 670 20.67 28.31 -23.51
CA VAL A 670 20.22 28.24 -22.14
C VAL A 670 21.20 28.85 -21.17
N GLN A 671 20.68 29.60 -20.20
CA GLN A 671 21.43 30.09 -19.06
C GLN A 671 20.79 29.54 -17.77
N TYR A 672 21.61 28.94 -16.91
CA TYR A 672 21.24 28.45 -15.60
C TYR A 672 21.61 29.42 -14.50
N PHE A 673 20.82 29.43 -13.42
CA PHE A 673 20.98 30.33 -12.29
C PHE A 673 20.76 29.57 -10.99
N GLU A 674 21.56 29.84 -9.96
CA GLU A 674 21.26 29.46 -8.59
C GLU A 674 20.09 30.31 -8.09
N GLY A 675 19.17 29.69 -7.36
CA GLY A 675 17.93 30.33 -6.89
C GLY A 675 16.78 30.26 -7.88
N VAL A 676 15.56 30.33 -7.38
CA VAL A 676 14.32 30.13 -8.17
C VAL A 676 13.88 31.38 -8.95
N ASP A 677 14.49 32.53 -8.69
CA ASP A 677 14.16 33.82 -9.33
C ASP A 677 15.35 34.45 -10.07
N PHE A 678 16.21 33.59 -10.67
CA PHE A 678 17.42 34.04 -11.43
C PHE A 678 18.43 34.81 -10.58
N ASP A 679 18.61 34.42 -9.32
CA ASP A 679 19.36 35.16 -8.31
C ASP A 679 20.84 35.32 -8.68
N ARG A 680 21.48 34.24 -9.17
CA ARG A 680 22.92 34.26 -9.51
C ARG A 680 23.22 33.40 -10.72
N PRO A 681 23.78 33.95 -11.82
CA PRO A 681 24.20 33.16 -12.97
C PRO A 681 25.17 32.06 -12.57
N ALA A 682 24.98 30.87 -13.09
CA ALA A 682 25.79 29.68 -12.79
C ALA A 682 26.50 29.16 -14.03
N GLY A 683 25.79 28.81 -15.10
CA GLY A 683 26.38 28.29 -16.32
C GLY A 683 25.47 28.50 -17.52
N SER A 684 26.00 28.15 -18.70
CA SER A 684 25.26 28.25 -19.96
C SER A 684 25.57 27.07 -20.86
N ALA A 685 24.65 26.74 -21.77
CA ALA A 685 24.76 25.70 -22.78
C ALA A 685 23.93 26.04 -24.02
N ILE A 686 23.94 25.17 -25.00
CA ILE A 686 22.97 25.15 -26.10
C ILE A 686 22.26 23.82 -26.02
N ASP A 687 20.92 23.88 -25.95
CA ASP A 687 20.09 22.71 -26.02
C ASP A 687 19.52 22.55 -27.41
N GLU A 688 19.92 21.48 -28.09
CA GLU A 688 19.41 21.15 -29.43
C GLU A 688 17.89 20.92 -29.41
N GLN A 689 17.40 20.34 -28.33
CA GLN A 689 15.98 20.22 -27.98
C GLN A 689 15.80 20.55 -26.52
N VAL A 690 14.72 21.24 -26.17
CA VAL A 690 14.45 21.60 -24.79
C VAL A 690 13.52 20.56 -24.17
N GLU A 691 14.12 19.49 -23.69
CA GLU A 691 13.46 18.44 -22.91
C GLU A 691 14.45 17.89 -21.88
N HIS A 692 14.20 18.14 -20.62
CA HIS A 692 15.07 17.78 -19.54
C HIS A 692 14.32 17.01 -18.46
N THR A 693 14.92 15.93 -18.01
CA THR A 693 14.66 15.28 -16.72
C THR A 693 16.00 15.23 -16.01
N TRP A 694 16.11 15.90 -14.89
CA TRP A 694 17.37 15.90 -14.13
C TRP A 694 17.28 14.87 -13.00
N PRO A 695 17.75 13.62 -13.23
CA PRO A 695 17.78 12.62 -12.18
C PRO A 695 18.74 13.05 -11.08
N GLY A 696 18.31 12.88 -9.83
CA GLY A 696 19.15 13.20 -8.67
C GLY A 696 20.37 12.28 -8.55
N PRO A 697 21.30 12.56 -7.60
CA PRO A 697 22.43 11.68 -7.35
C PRO A 697 21.96 10.27 -6.93
N PRO A 698 22.66 9.19 -7.28
CA PRO A 698 23.93 9.16 -8.07
C PRO A 698 23.70 9.07 -9.58
N LEU A 699 22.48 9.21 -10.09
CA LEU A 699 22.11 8.90 -11.47
C LEU A 699 22.38 10.04 -12.45
N GLY A 700 22.65 11.25 -11.98
CA GLY A 700 22.89 12.40 -12.83
C GLY A 700 23.90 13.40 -12.27
N ASN A 701 24.19 14.42 -13.06
CA ASN A 701 24.93 15.61 -12.65
C ASN A 701 23.99 16.81 -12.66
N PRO A 702 24.23 17.82 -11.79
CA PRO A 702 23.50 19.08 -11.87
C PRO A 702 23.65 19.73 -13.26
N PRO A 703 22.67 20.55 -13.69
CA PRO A 703 22.84 21.36 -14.90
C PRO A 703 24.12 22.19 -14.88
N SER A 704 24.58 22.58 -16.06
CA SER A 704 25.87 23.27 -16.25
C SER A 704 26.08 24.43 -15.27
N GLY A 705 27.12 24.33 -14.46
CA GLY A 705 27.56 25.37 -13.53
C GLY A 705 26.78 25.42 -12.19
N LEU A 706 25.74 24.63 -12.02
CA LEU A 706 24.98 24.55 -10.76
C LEU A 706 25.69 23.65 -9.73
N THR A 707 25.49 23.94 -8.45
CA THR A 707 26.07 23.19 -7.33
C THR A 707 25.16 22.06 -6.84
N GLY A 708 23.88 22.08 -7.23
CA GLY A 708 22.86 21.12 -6.82
C GLY A 708 21.75 20.94 -7.87
N PHE A 709 20.79 20.09 -7.54
CA PHE A 709 19.66 19.78 -8.41
C PHE A 709 18.39 20.57 -8.05
N ASP A 710 18.35 21.23 -6.91
CA ASP A 710 17.20 21.97 -6.40
C ASP A 710 17.54 23.45 -6.22
N ASN A 711 16.51 24.29 -6.11
CA ASN A 711 16.62 25.73 -5.94
C ASN A 711 17.44 26.41 -7.06
N PHE A 712 17.07 26.10 -8.31
CA PHE A 712 17.66 26.74 -9.48
C PHE A 712 16.61 27.27 -10.45
N SER A 713 17.03 28.12 -11.37
CA SER A 713 16.20 28.55 -12.50
C SER A 713 16.98 28.49 -13.80
N ALA A 714 16.26 28.41 -14.92
CA ALA A 714 16.83 28.32 -16.25
C ALA A 714 16.05 29.22 -17.23
N ARG A 715 16.77 29.77 -18.21
CA ARG A 715 16.19 30.59 -19.27
C ARG A 715 16.73 30.16 -20.61
N TRP A 716 15.84 29.74 -21.52
CA TRP A 716 16.14 29.45 -22.91
C TRP A 716 15.71 30.60 -23.79
N GLU A 717 16.56 31.00 -24.71
CA GLU A 717 16.32 32.08 -25.65
C GLU A 717 16.78 31.69 -27.07
N GLY A 718 16.01 32.12 -28.07
CA GLY A 718 16.33 31.94 -29.47
C GLY A 718 15.14 32.20 -30.39
N VAL A 719 15.11 31.49 -31.51
CA VAL A 719 14.11 31.65 -32.56
C VAL A 719 13.54 30.28 -32.94
N VAL A 720 12.25 30.20 -33.18
CA VAL A 720 11.60 29.06 -33.77
C VAL A 720 11.13 29.40 -35.18
N THR A 721 11.31 28.49 -36.15
CA THR A 721 10.90 28.64 -37.54
C THR A 721 9.69 27.74 -37.84
N ALA A 722 8.60 28.31 -38.33
CA ALA A 722 7.36 27.60 -38.63
C ALA A 722 7.46 26.79 -39.93
N PRO A 723 7.29 25.45 -39.94
CA PRO A 723 7.36 24.63 -41.15
C PRO A 723 6.12 24.73 -42.06
N GLU A 724 4.99 25.23 -41.59
CA GLU A 724 3.74 25.36 -42.34
C GLU A 724 2.92 26.59 -41.92
N ASP A 725 1.94 26.98 -42.76
CA ASP A 725 1.01 28.06 -42.38
C ASP A 725 -0.07 27.58 -41.44
N GLY A 726 -0.45 28.39 -40.44
CA GLY A 726 -1.64 28.16 -39.64
C GLY A 726 -1.48 28.43 -38.15
N GLU A 727 -2.42 27.97 -37.38
CA GLU A 727 -2.45 28.16 -35.92
C GLU A 727 -1.65 27.04 -35.21
N TYR A 728 -0.56 27.42 -34.61
CA TYR A 728 0.30 26.59 -33.76
C TYR A 728 -0.18 26.63 -32.33
N GLU A 729 0.06 25.55 -31.60
CA GLU A 729 -0.08 25.48 -30.15
C GLU A 729 1.30 25.25 -29.54
N PHE A 730 1.85 26.26 -28.89
CA PHE A 730 3.09 26.15 -28.12
C PHE A 730 2.76 25.80 -26.70
N GLY A 731 3.58 24.96 -26.07
CA GLY A 731 3.42 24.58 -24.69
C GLY A 731 4.70 24.38 -23.93
N VAL A 732 4.60 24.57 -22.64
CA VAL A 732 5.62 24.17 -21.66
C VAL A 732 5.02 23.11 -20.75
N GLU A 733 5.76 22.04 -20.52
CA GLU A 733 5.49 21.03 -19.51
C GLU A 733 6.63 21.10 -18.49
N TYR A 734 6.29 21.19 -17.22
CA TYR A 734 7.25 21.56 -16.17
C TYR A 734 6.84 21.04 -14.80
N ASP A 735 7.82 20.94 -13.96
CA ASP A 735 7.80 20.75 -12.52
C ASP A 735 8.98 21.57 -11.95
N ASP A 736 8.81 22.68 -11.25
CA ASP A 736 7.74 23.36 -10.57
C ASP A 736 7.04 24.44 -11.40
N GLY A 737 7.72 25.47 -11.84
CA GLY A 737 7.13 26.65 -12.47
C GLY A 737 7.74 27.05 -13.80
N ALA A 738 6.92 27.65 -14.69
CA ALA A 738 7.36 28.10 -15.99
C ALA A 738 6.70 29.38 -16.48
N ARG A 739 7.42 30.09 -17.36
CA ARG A 739 6.91 31.19 -18.20
C ARG A 739 7.31 30.95 -19.65
N LEU A 740 6.42 31.31 -20.59
CA LEU A 740 6.69 31.23 -22.01
C LEU A 740 6.40 32.57 -22.66
N TYR A 741 7.34 33.05 -23.45
CA TYR A 741 7.20 34.28 -24.23
C TYR A 741 7.33 33.93 -25.72
N LEU A 742 6.38 34.38 -26.52
CA LEU A 742 6.35 34.24 -27.96
C LEU A 742 6.31 35.64 -28.63
N GLY A 743 7.30 35.93 -29.48
CA GLY A 743 7.44 37.25 -30.10
C GLY A 743 7.61 38.39 -29.08
N GLY A 744 8.23 38.11 -27.94
CA GLY A 744 8.41 39.06 -26.84
C GLY A 744 7.20 39.22 -25.91
N LYS A 745 6.04 38.59 -26.21
CA LYS A 745 4.85 38.66 -25.38
C LYS A 745 4.78 37.45 -24.44
N LEU A 746 4.55 37.70 -23.13
CA LEU A 746 4.25 36.63 -22.16
C LEU A 746 2.91 35.96 -22.50
N VAL A 747 2.93 34.68 -22.81
CA VAL A 747 1.76 33.89 -23.22
C VAL A 747 1.40 32.79 -22.24
N VAL A 748 2.37 32.32 -21.44
CA VAL A 748 2.16 31.40 -20.32
C VAL A 748 2.85 31.99 -19.11
N GLU A 749 2.15 32.04 -17.99
CA GLU A 749 2.69 32.39 -16.68
C GLU A 749 2.12 31.44 -15.63
N ASP A 750 2.98 30.62 -15.05
CA ASP A 750 2.67 29.78 -13.90
C ASP A 750 3.98 29.63 -13.10
N TRP A 751 4.27 30.65 -12.27
CA TRP A 751 5.49 30.73 -11.46
C TRP A 751 5.21 30.28 -10.03
N SER A 752 4.57 29.09 -9.91
CA SER A 752 4.22 28.48 -8.63
C SER A 752 4.91 27.15 -8.45
N PHE A 753 5.24 26.81 -7.22
CA PHE A 753 5.71 25.46 -6.89
C PHE A 753 4.59 24.45 -7.07
N GLY A 754 4.92 23.24 -7.53
CA GLY A 754 3.97 22.15 -7.65
C GLY A 754 4.37 21.11 -8.68
N ALA A 755 3.77 19.92 -8.61
CA ALA A 755 4.12 18.79 -9.45
C ALA A 755 3.92 19.03 -10.95
N LYS A 756 4.45 18.12 -11.75
CA LYS A 756 4.48 18.14 -13.21
C LYS A 756 3.12 18.45 -13.85
N ARG A 757 3.08 19.52 -14.64
CA ARG A 757 1.90 20.01 -15.35
C ARG A 757 2.29 20.70 -16.66
N HIS A 758 1.31 21.01 -17.51
CA HIS A 758 1.57 21.74 -18.73
C HIS A 758 0.62 22.91 -18.94
N ARG A 759 1.07 23.89 -19.74
CA ARG A 759 0.29 25.03 -20.22
C ARG A 759 0.56 25.26 -21.69
N VAL A 760 -0.44 25.70 -22.40
CA VAL A 760 -0.35 25.96 -23.85
C VAL A 760 -0.84 27.35 -24.21
N ALA A 761 -0.31 27.89 -25.32
CA ALA A 761 -0.74 29.13 -25.93
C ALA A 761 -0.82 28.95 -27.45
N LYS A 762 -1.78 29.60 -28.08
CA LYS A 762 -2.01 29.53 -29.53
C LYS A 762 -1.51 30.78 -30.21
N ILE A 763 -0.86 30.59 -31.38
CA ILE A 763 -0.38 31.69 -32.22
C ILE A 763 -0.48 31.26 -33.69
N THR A 764 -0.90 32.19 -34.58
CA THR A 764 -0.88 31.98 -36.03
C THR A 764 0.45 32.40 -36.61
N LEU A 765 1.09 31.52 -37.37
CA LEU A 765 2.35 31.77 -38.05
C LEU A 765 2.20 31.47 -39.55
N ALA A 766 2.94 32.21 -40.36
CA ALA A 766 3.15 31.88 -41.76
C ALA A 766 4.31 30.88 -41.88
N LYS A 767 4.30 30.09 -42.96
CA LYS A 767 5.41 29.18 -43.28
C LYS A 767 6.72 29.98 -43.38
N ASP A 768 7.80 29.40 -42.87
CA ASP A 768 9.16 29.99 -42.79
C ASP A 768 9.22 31.26 -41.92
N GLN A 769 8.16 31.63 -41.24
CA GLN A 769 8.17 32.73 -40.26
C GLN A 769 9.05 32.35 -39.08
N LYS A 770 10.01 33.24 -38.78
CA LYS A 770 10.84 33.18 -37.56
C LYS A 770 10.15 33.91 -36.42
N LEU A 771 9.98 33.25 -35.29
CA LEU A 771 9.38 33.78 -34.09
C LEU A 771 10.37 33.73 -32.93
N PRO A 772 10.74 34.86 -32.29
CA PRO A 772 11.53 34.86 -31.09
C PRO A 772 10.81 34.10 -29.97
N VAL A 773 11.51 33.18 -29.32
CA VAL A 773 11.00 32.39 -28.20
C VAL A 773 11.90 32.58 -26.98
N LYS A 774 11.28 32.76 -25.80
CA LYS A 774 11.94 32.72 -24.52
C LYS A 774 11.11 31.85 -23.58
N ALA A 775 11.74 30.83 -22.99
CA ALA A 775 11.13 29.99 -21.96
C ALA A 775 11.93 30.16 -20.66
N GLU A 776 11.22 30.30 -19.55
CA GLU A 776 11.77 30.39 -18.22
C GLU A 776 11.22 29.29 -17.36
N PHE A 777 12.06 28.73 -16.48
CA PHE A 777 11.77 27.61 -15.61
C PHE A 777 12.40 27.83 -14.24
N HIS A 778 11.75 27.36 -13.18
CA HIS A 778 12.37 27.20 -11.88
C HIS A 778 12.07 25.85 -11.27
N GLN A 779 13.03 25.36 -10.50
CA GLN A 779 13.01 24.13 -9.75
C GLN A 779 13.22 24.42 -8.26
N GLY A 780 12.27 24.05 -7.41
CA GLY A 780 12.40 24.20 -5.96
C GLY A 780 12.83 22.92 -5.27
N GLY A 781 12.28 21.77 -5.68
CA GLY A 781 12.60 20.44 -5.12
C GLY A 781 11.70 19.35 -5.67
N GLN A 782 11.97 18.10 -5.32
CA GLN A 782 11.26 16.87 -5.75
C GLN A 782 11.54 16.48 -7.21
N ASP A 783 10.50 16.21 -8.03
CA ASP A 783 10.65 15.89 -9.43
C ASP A 783 11.19 17.08 -10.23
N ARG A 784 11.96 16.81 -11.26
CA ARG A 784 12.70 17.84 -11.99
C ARG A 784 12.50 17.62 -13.48
N PHE A 785 11.56 18.35 -14.05
CA PHE A 785 11.19 18.19 -15.45
C PHE A 785 10.89 19.53 -16.12
N PHE A 786 11.44 19.73 -17.32
CA PHE A 786 11.05 20.82 -18.19
C PHE A 786 11.08 20.42 -19.66
N ARG A 787 10.01 20.77 -20.41
CA ARG A 787 9.92 20.57 -21.85
C ARG A 787 9.25 21.77 -22.51
N LEU A 788 9.87 22.26 -23.59
CA LEU A 788 9.28 23.21 -24.52
C LEU A 788 8.81 22.46 -25.76
N GLY A 789 7.52 22.48 -26.01
CA GLY A 789 6.89 21.77 -27.12
C GLY A 789 6.06 22.65 -28.00
N TRP A 790 5.72 22.13 -29.17
CA TRP A 790 4.68 22.69 -30.00
C TRP A 790 3.81 21.60 -30.63
N ARG A 791 2.70 22.05 -31.16
CA ARG A 791 1.83 21.28 -32.04
C ARG A 791 1.57 22.10 -33.27
N THR A 792 2.02 21.59 -34.43
CA THR A 792 1.81 22.26 -35.72
C THR A 792 0.34 22.20 -36.13
N PRO A 793 -0.11 23.04 -37.08
CA PRO A 793 -1.48 22.99 -37.60
C PRO A 793 -1.90 21.61 -38.12
N SER A 794 -1.01 20.86 -38.76
CA SER A 794 -1.27 19.47 -39.21
C SER A 794 -1.41 18.50 -38.05
N GLU A 795 -0.56 18.57 -37.03
CA GLU A 795 -0.62 17.75 -35.83
C GLU A 795 -1.87 18.04 -35.00
N ARG A 796 -2.29 19.31 -34.92
CA ARG A 796 -3.55 19.67 -34.28
C ARG A 796 -4.76 19.05 -34.96
N ARG A 797 -4.79 19.07 -36.31
CA ARG A 797 -5.86 18.38 -37.06
C ARG A 797 -5.85 16.86 -36.83
N ALA A 798 -4.67 16.24 -36.81
CA ALA A 798 -4.51 14.82 -36.54
C ALA A 798 -4.95 14.45 -35.11
N LEU A 799 -4.63 15.31 -34.11
CA LEU A 799 -5.08 15.11 -32.73
C LEU A 799 -6.61 15.21 -32.64
N ALA A 800 -7.21 16.26 -33.21
CA ALA A 800 -8.67 16.43 -33.22
C ALA A 800 -9.37 15.22 -33.85
N ALA A 801 -8.82 14.65 -34.92
CA ALA A 801 -9.36 13.46 -35.55
C ALA A 801 -9.29 12.23 -34.63
N ARG A 802 -8.21 12.02 -33.89
CA ARG A 802 -8.05 10.92 -32.92
C ARG A 802 -8.97 11.07 -31.71
N MET A 803 -9.18 12.28 -31.22
CA MET A 803 -10.06 12.55 -30.08
C MET A 803 -11.55 12.28 -30.37
N THR A 804 -11.97 12.29 -31.63
CA THR A 804 -13.32 11.86 -32.02
C THR A 804 -13.53 10.35 -31.96
N GLU A 805 -12.47 9.55 -31.73
CA GLU A 805 -12.50 8.09 -31.64
C GLU A 805 -12.52 7.56 -30.20
N LEU A 806 -12.83 8.39 -29.20
CA LEU A 806 -13.00 7.91 -27.84
C LEU A 806 -14.06 6.81 -27.78
N SER A 807 -13.72 5.69 -27.14
CA SER A 807 -14.62 4.55 -27.00
C SER A 807 -14.96 4.32 -25.54
N ASN A 808 -16.24 4.25 -25.23
CA ASN A 808 -16.74 3.86 -23.90
C ASN A 808 -16.73 2.34 -23.66
N ALA A 809 -16.25 1.55 -24.62
CA ALA A 809 -16.18 0.10 -24.48
C ALA A 809 -14.94 -0.36 -23.73
N MET A 810 -15.13 -1.21 -22.74
CA MET A 810 -14.07 -1.87 -21.97
C MET A 810 -14.01 -3.36 -22.32
N GLN A 811 -12.79 -3.90 -22.38
CA GLN A 811 -12.55 -5.34 -22.54
C GLN A 811 -12.08 -5.90 -21.21
N THR A 812 -12.80 -6.89 -20.68
CA THR A 812 -12.47 -7.54 -19.42
C THR A 812 -12.24 -9.02 -19.65
N TYR A 813 -11.09 -9.53 -19.23
CA TYR A 813 -10.86 -10.97 -19.18
C TYR A 813 -11.60 -11.56 -17.97
N LEU A 814 -12.46 -12.53 -18.22
CA LEU A 814 -13.13 -13.31 -17.18
C LEU A 814 -12.33 -14.59 -16.94
N PRO A 815 -11.74 -14.78 -15.75
CA PRO A 815 -10.90 -15.93 -15.43
C PRO A 815 -11.57 -17.27 -15.70
N ALA A 816 -10.78 -18.23 -16.17
CA ALA A 816 -11.23 -19.60 -16.39
C ALA A 816 -11.51 -20.33 -15.06
N GLY A 817 -12.31 -21.40 -15.12
CA GLY A 817 -12.66 -22.21 -13.93
C GLY A 817 -13.92 -21.74 -13.18
N ALA A 818 -14.58 -20.68 -13.65
CA ALA A 818 -15.87 -20.22 -13.17
C ALA A 818 -16.68 -19.58 -14.29
N ASP A 819 -18.01 -19.56 -14.14
CA ASP A 819 -18.86 -18.66 -14.91
C ASP A 819 -19.05 -17.35 -14.15
N TRP A 820 -19.51 -16.31 -14.87
CA TRP A 820 -19.59 -14.95 -14.36
C TRP A 820 -20.92 -14.30 -14.69
N TYR A 821 -21.43 -13.51 -13.76
CA TYR A 821 -22.60 -12.67 -13.97
C TYR A 821 -22.17 -11.21 -14.06
N ASP A 822 -22.57 -10.49 -15.07
CA ASP A 822 -22.52 -9.03 -15.06
C ASP A 822 -23.41 -8.52 -13.92
N PHE A 823 -22.80 -7.78 -12.98
CA PHE A 823 -23.50 -7.30 -11.77
C PHE A 823 -24.68 -6.38 -12.11
N TRP A 824 -24.57 -5.61 -13.19
CA TRP A 824 -25.54 -4.58 -13.56
C TRP A 824 -26.74 -5.14 -14.37
N THR A 825 -26.52 -6.17 -15.17
CA THR A 825 -27.52 -6.70 -16.10
C THR A 825 -27.98 -8.12 -15.78
N GLY A 826 -27.25 -8.82 -14.91
CA GLY A 826 -27.48 -10.26 -14.66
C GLY A 826 -27.09 -11.17 -15.81
N GLU A 827 -26.52 -10.65 -16.91
CA GLU A 827 -26.06 -11.47 -18.04
C GLU A 827 -24.96 -12.44 -17.59
N ARG A 828 -25.08 -13.72 -18.00
CA ARG A 828 -24.13 -14.76 -17.63
C ARG A 828 -23.12 -15.03 -18.75
N PHE A 829 -21.87 -15.18 -18.38
CA PHE A 829 -20.75 -15.49 -19.28
C PHE A 829 -19.98 -16.70 -18.77
N THR A 830 -19.51 -17.54 -19.69
CA THR A 830 -18.52 -18.57 -19.39
C THR A 830 -17.14 -17.92 -19.21
N GLY A 831 -16.36 -18.37 -18.23
CA GLY A 831 -14.99 -17.91 -18.03
C GLY A 831 -14.00 -18.37 -19.11
N GLY A 832 -12.75 -17.95 -18.98
CA GLY A 832 -11.67 -18.21 -19.93
C GLY A 832 -11.73 -17.37 -21.21
N ARG A 833 -12.40 -16.22 -21.18
CA ARG A 833 -12.57 -15.34 -22.36
C ARG A 833 -12.61 -13.86 -22.00
N THR A 834 -12.34 -13.03 -22.98
CA THR A 834 -12.53 -11.57 -22.89
C THR A 834 -13.93 -11.16 -23.32
N VAL A 835 -14.57 -10.32 -22.53
CA VAL A 835 -15.89 -9.73 -22.79
C VAL A 835 -15.72 -8.24 -23.05
N LYS A 836 -16.39 -7.72 -24.09
CA LYS A 836 -16.44 -6.29 -24.39
C LYS A 836 -17.80 -5.72 -23.98
N LYS A 837 -17.78 -4.67 -23.15
CA LYS A 837 -18.98 -3.97 -22.66
C LYS A 837 -18.79 -2.47 -22.70
N ASP A 838 -19.88 -1.75 -23.00
CA ASP A 838 -19.92 -0.30 -22.88
C ASP A 838 -20.08 0.09 -21.40
N CYS A 839 -19.33 1.09 -20.97
CA CYS A 839 -19.30 1.61 -19.60
C CYS A 839 -19.85 3.04 -19.58
N SER A 840 -21.06 3.24 -19.07
CA SER A 840 -21.55 4.58 -18.74
C SER A 840 -20.75 5.18 -17.57
N LEU A 841 -20.88 6.49 -17.33
CA LEU A 841 -20.15 7.17 -16.26
C LEU A 841 -20.48 6.64 -14.84
N ASP A 842 -21.66 6.06 -14.66
CA ASP A 842 -22.13 5.49 -13.39
C ASP A 842 -21.90 3.98 -13.27
N ARG A 843 -21.38 3.32 -14.32
CA ARG A 843 -21.13 1.87 -14.34
C ARG A 843 -19.72 1.57 -14.85
N PHE A 844 -19.14 0.49 -14.32
CA PHE A 844 -17.84 -0.04 -14.69
C PHE A 844 -17.92 -1.57 -14.76
N PRO A 845 -16.96 -2.26 -15.37
CA PRO A 845 -16.92 -3.71 -15.39
C PRO A 845 -16.86 -4.28 -13.96
N LEU A 846 -17.98 -4.83 -13.54
CA LEU A 846 -18.17 -5.50 -12.24
C LEU A 846 -18.92 -6.81 -12.51
N TYR A 847 -18.24 -7.91 -12.23
CA TYR A 847 -18.79 -9.24 -12.42
C TYR A 847 -18.86 -10.01 -11.11
N VAL A 848 -19.82 -10.91 -11.00
CA VAL A 848 -19.99 -11.79 -9.85
C VAL A 848 -19.77 -13.23 -10.29
N ARG A 849 -18.90 -13.92 -9.54
CA ARG A 849 -18.60 -15.34 -9.78
C ARG A 849 -19.86 -16.18 -9.56
N ALA A 850 -20.18 -17.10 -10.48
CA ALA A 850 -21.21 -18.10 -10.31
C ALA A 850 -20.90 -19.00 -9.09
N GLY A 851 -21.89 -19.40 -8.32
CA GLY A 851 -21.70 -20.01 -7.03
C GLY A 851 -21.33 -19.01 -5.94
N SER A 852 -21.88 -17.78 -5.97
CA SER A 852 -21.63 -16.77 -4.93
C SER A 852 -22.91 -16.43 -4.16
N ILE A 853 -22.72 -16.15 -2.87
CA ILE A 853 -23.73 -15.58 -1.98
C ILE A 853 -23.26 -14.19 -1.57
N VAL A 854 -24.06 -13.15 -1.87
CA VAL A 854 -23.74 -11.76 -1.56
C VAL A 854 -24.81 -11.19 -0.63
N PRO A 855 -24.53 -11.09 0.68
CA PRO A 855 -25.41 -10.40 1.61
C PRO A 855 -25.30 -8.88 1.44
N MET A 856 -26.48 -8.25 1.36
CA MET A 856 -26.63 -6.81 1.20
C MET A 856 -27.56 -6.25 2.28
N GLY A 857 -27.26 -5.04 2.74
CA GLY A 857 -28.11 -4.21 3.59
C GLY A 857 -28.90 -3.18 2.76
N PRO A 858 -29.67 -2.32 3.40
CA PRO A 858 -30.31 -1.18 2.75
C PRO A 858 -29.32 -0.03 2.54
N ALA A 859 -29.70 0.93 1.73
CA ALA A 859 -29.04 2.23 1.71
C ALA A 859 -29.13 2.89 3.09
N MET A 860 -27.99 3.45 3.55
CA MET A 860 -27.84 4.08 4.87
C MET A 860 -27.00 5.34 4.78
N GLN A 861 -27.15 6.26 5.74
CA GLN A 861 -26.33 7.47 5.85
C GLN A 861 -25.03 7.25 6.63
N TYR A 862 -24.99 6.22 7.48
CA TYR A 862 -23.82 5.77 8.23
C TYR A 862 -23.94 4.29 8.61
N ALA A 863 -22.83 3.63 8.86
CA ALA A 863 -22.73 2.17 8.93
C ALA A 863 -23.58 1.51 10.04
N THR A 864 -23.97 2.27 11.08
CA THR A 864 -24.76 1.78 12.22
C THR A 864 -26.15 2.39 12.32
N GLU A 865 -26.62 3.09 11.27
CA GLU A 865 -27.92 3.79 11.26
C GLU A 865 -29.12 2.86 11.50
N ARG A 866 -29.06 1.68 10.94
CA ARG A 866 -30.18 0.72 10.97
C ARG A 866 -29.69 -0.68 11.37
N PRO A 867 -29.38 -0.90 12.66
CA PRO A 867 -28.82 -2.18 13.12
C PRO A 867 -29.79 -3.36 12.91
N ASP A 868 -31.10 -3.12 12.94
CA ASP A 868 -32.18 -4.11 12.73
C ASP A 868 -32.60 -4.26 11.25
N ALA A 869 -31.94 -3.56 10.34
CA ALA A 869 -32.30 -3.61 8.94
C ALA A 869 -32.36 -5.03 8.35
N PRO A 870 -33.31 -5.31 7.44
CA PRO A 870 -33.36 -6.59 6.76
C PRO A 870 -32.09 -6.83 5.91
N TYR A 871 -31.68 -8.10 5.76
CA TYR A 871 -30.68 -8.49 4.79
C TYR A 871 -31.29 -9.03 3.51
N GLY A 872 -30.80 -8.56 2.37
CA GLY A 872 -31.02 -9.14 1.06
C GLY A 872 -29.88 -10.09 0.73
N ILE A 873 -30.18 -11.36 0.50
CA ILE A 873 -29.18 -12.35 0.12
C ILE A 873 -29.29 -12.61 -1.38
N ARG A 874 -28.39 -12.08 -2.18
CA ARG A 874 -28.30 -12.34 -3.61
C ARG A 874 -27.53 -13.63 -3.86
N ILE A 875 -28.12 -14.57 -4.60
CA ILE A 875 -27.53 -15.85 -4.95
C ILE A 875 -27.28 -15.86 -6.45
N TYR A 876 -26.05 -16.08 -6.85
CA TYR A 876 -25.63 -16.21 -8.23
C TYR A 876 -25.40 -17.70 -8.54
N PRO A 877 -26.38 -18.37 -9.16
CA PRO A 877 -26.33 -19.84 -9.32
C PRO A 877 -25.22 -20.31 -10.28
N GLY A 878 -24.94 -21.61 -10.29
CA GLY A 878 -23.97 -22.27 -11.17
C GLY A 878 -22.94 -23.11 -10.44
N ALA A 879 -22.86 -23.00 -9.13
CA ALA A 879 -22.12 -23.89 -8.24
C ALA A 879 -22.64 -23.75 -6.80
N ASP A 880 -22.33 -24.73 -5.97
CA ASP A 880 -22.58 -24.66 -4.52
C ASP A 880 -21.78 -23.52 -3.91
N ALA A 881 -22.34 -22.88 -2.87
CA ALA A 881 -21.70 -21.73 -2.23
C ALA A 881 -21.87 -21.74 -0.71
N ARG A 882 -20.91 -21.13 -0.04
CA ARG A 882 -21.00 -20.85 1.41
C ARG A 882 -20.50 -19.44 1.70
N PHE A 883 -21.20 -18.75 2.61
CA PHE A 883 -20.80 -17.48 3.15
C PHE A 883 -21.15 -17.41 4.64
N THR A 884 -20.23 -16.93 5.47
CA THR A 884 -20.48 -16.79 6.91
C THR A 884 -20.78 -15.34 7.22
N ILE A 885 -21.96 -15.04 7.73
CA ILE A 885 -22.33 -13.74 8.29
C ILE A 885 -21.67 -13.59 9.65
N TYR A 886 -21.15 -12.40 9.93
CA TYR A 886 -20.58 -11.98 11.20
C TYR A 886 -21.29 -10.74 11.74
N GLU A 887 -21.59 -10.75 13.03
CA GLU A 887 -22.19 -9.63 13.76
C GLU A 887 -21.57 -9.51 15.16
N ASP A 888 -21.39 -8.28 15.65
CA ASP A 888 -20.95 -7.94 17.00
C ASP A 888 -21.45 -6.54 17.39
N ASP A 889 -20.90 -5.94 18.45
CA ASP A 889 -21.26 -4.60 18.91
C ASP A 889 -20.77 -3.44 18.00
N ASN A 890 -20.02 -3.74 16.96
CA ASN A 890 -19.43 -2.82 15.95
C ASN A 890 -18.30 -1.91 16.44
N GLU A 891 -18.01 -1.83 17.72
CA GLU A 891 -17.18 -0.77 18.32
C GLU A 891 -16.05 -1.28 19.20
N THR A 892 -16.26 -2.36 19.96
CA THR A 892 -15.35 -2.75 21.03
C THR A 892 -14.61 -4.05 20.74
N TYR A 893 -13.59 -4.33 21.54
CA TYR A 893 -12.89 -5.62 21.50
C TYR A 893 -13.63 -6.75 22.24
N ALA A 894 -14.91 -6.58 22.58
CA ALA A 894 -15.75 -7.61 23.18
C ALA A 894 -15.79 -8.92 22.37
N TYR A 895 -15.63 -8.81 21.04
CA TYR A 895 -15.53 -9.98 20.16
C TYR A 895 -14.35 -10.92 20.51
N GLU A 896 -13.25 -10.41 21.06
CA GLU A 896 -12.11 -11.23 21.52
C GLU A 896 -12.51 -12.11 22.72
N ARG A 897 -13.49 -11.69 23.50
CA ARG A 897 -14.05 -12.42 24.63
C ARG A 897 -15.22 -13.34 24.25
N GLY A 898 -15.52 -13.45 22.95
CA GLY A 898 -16.58 -14.28 22.43
C GLY A 898 -17.94 -13.58 22.27
N GLU A 899 -18.05 -12.29 22.58
CA GLU A 899 -19.26 -11.48 22.40
C GLU A 899 -19.44 -11.11 20.92
N ARG A 900 -19.83 -12.10 20.14
CA ARG A 900 -20.08 -12.02 18.70
C ARG A 900 -21.05 -13.11 18.27
N ALA A 901 -21.62 -12.97 17.10
CA ALA A 901 -22.47 -13.99 16.51
C ALA A 901 -22.05 -14.27 15.06
N THR A 902 -22.14 -15.54 14.66
CA THR A 902 -21.94 -15.97 13.28
C THR A 902 -23.03 -16.96 12.87
N TYR A 903 -23.35 -17.00 11.59
CA TYR A 903 -24.16 -18.05 10.99
C TYR A 903 -23.81 -18.24 9.52
N ASP A 904 -23.91 -19.48 9.05
CA ASP A 904 -23.58 -19.82 7.66
C ASP A 904 -24.78 -19.69 6.75
N LEU A 905 -24.56 -19.18 5.58
CA LEU A 905 -25.42 -19.27 4.41
C LEU A 905 -24.82 -20.31 3.49
N VAL A 906 -25.56 -21.38 3.19
CA VAL A 906 -25.11 -22.49 2.33
C VAL A 906 -26.11 -22.66 1.19
N TRP A 907 -25.65 -22.48 -0.03
CA TRP A 907 -26.41 -22.68 -1.26
C TRP A 907 -26.11 -24.06 -1.83
N ASP A 908 -27.15 -24.83 -2.08
CA ASP A 908 -27.11 -26.07 -2.88
C ASP A 908 -27.69 -25.73 -4.26
N ASP A 909 -26.81 -25.71 -5.26
CA ASP A 909 -27.18 -25.32 -6.60
C ASP A 909 -28.06 -26.33 -7.30
N ALA A 910 -27.90 -27.62 -7.04
CA ALA A 910 -28.71 -28.66 -7.62
C ALA A 910 -30.13 -28.68 -7.05
N ALA A 911 -30.28 -28.57 -5.72
CA ALA A 911 -31.54 -28.53 -5.04
C ALA A 911 -32.23 -27.16 -5.09
N LYS A 912 -31.53 -26.09 -5.51
CA LYS A 912 -32.00 -24.71 -5.48
C LYS A 912 -32.49 -24.29 -4.08
N THR A 913 -31.71 -24.62 -3.08
CA THR A 913 -32.04 -24.32 -1.68
C THR A 913 -30.94 -23.51 -1.02
N LEU A 914 -31.34 -22.49 -0.26
CA LEU A 914 -30.49 -21.76 0.66
C LEU A 914 -30.76 -22.25 2.09
N ARG A 915 -29.76 -22.85 2.71
CA ARG A 915 -29.78 -23.16 4.13
C ARG A 915 -29.11 -22.03 4.91
N ILE A 916 -29.87 -21.46 5.87
CA ILE A 916 -29.35 -20.55 6.90
C ILE A 916 -29.08 -21.40 8.11
N GLY A 917 -27.84 -21.51 8.57
CA GLY A 917 -27.42 -22.34 9.70
C GLY A 917 -27.88 -21.79 11.05
N ALA A 918 -27.67 -22.56 12.12
CA ALA A 918 -27.87 -22.08 13.46
C ALA A 918 -26.91 -20.93 13.80
N ARG A 919 -27.40 -19.91 14.51
CA ARG A 919 -26.59 -18.82 15.02
C ARG A 919 -25.64 -19.33 16.09
N GLN A 920 -24.38 -19.02 15.99
CA GLN A 920 -23.34 -19.36 16.97
C GLN A 920 -22.93 -18.10 17.70
N GLY A 921 -22.99 -18.12 19.04
CA GLY A 921 -22.64 -17.00 19.91
C GLY A 921 -23.73 -15.95 20.06
N SER A 922 -23.42 -14.94 20.85
CA SER A 922 -24.32 -13.82 21.16
C SER A 922 -23.50 -12.63 21.69
N PHE A 923 -24.10 -11.45 21.69
CA PHE A 923 -23.54 -10.22 22.25
C PHE A 923 -24.65 -9.28 22.74
N PRO A 924 -24.35 -8.34 23.65
CA PRO A 924 -25.31 -7.33 24.09
C PRO A 924 -25.79 -6.46 22.92
N GLY A 925 -27.10 -6.26 22.79
CA GLY A 925 -27.69 -5.50 21.68
C GLY A 925 -27.86 -6.27 20.37
N MET A 926 -27.59 -7.58 20.35
CA MET A 926 -27.77 -8.41 19.16
C MET A 926 -29.23 -8.41 18.69
N VAL A 927 -29.43 -8.26 17.37
CA VAL A 927 -30.76 -8.35 16.74
C VAL A 927 -31.25 -9.78 16.79
N ALA A 928 -32.17 -10.04 17.72
CA ALA A 928 -32.70 -11.38 17.94
C ALA A 928 -33.49 -11.92 16.74
N ARG A 929 -34.20 -11.05 16.01
CA ARG A 929 -35.08 -11.40 14.89
C ARG A 929 -34.77 -10.52 13.70
N ARG A 930 -34.21 -11.09 12.63
CA ARG A 930 -33.87 -10.35 11.41
C ARG A 930 -34.66 -10.88 10.22
N LYS A 931 -35.32 -9.98 9.47
CA LYS A 931 -35.86 -10.36 8.17
C LYS A 931 -34.73 -10.61 7.18
N ILE A 932 -34.71 -11.80 6.60
CA ILE A 932 -33.81 -12.20 5.53
C ILE A 932 -34.65 -12.50 4.29
N THR A 933 -34.29 -11.87 3.16
CA THR A 933 -34.91 -12.14 1.86
C THR A 933 -33.83 -12.67 0.92
N ALA A 934 -33.97 -13.90 0.49
CA ALA A 934 -33.06 -14.51 -0.50
C ALA A 934 -33.66 -14.34 -1.91
N SER A 935 -32.82 -13.96 -2.85
CA SER A 935 -33.16 -13.74 -4.26
C SER A 935 -32.21 -14.49 -5.16
N LEU A 936 -32.73 -15.26 -6.10
CA LEU A 936 -31.95 -15.94 -7.13
C LEU A 936 -31.73 -14.95 -8.29
N MET A 937 -30.46 -14.69 -8.62
CA MET A 937 -30.11 -13.80 -9.71
C MET A 937 -30.29 -14.53 -11.04
N THR A 938 -30.99 -13.90 -11.99
CA THR A 938 -31.27 -14.46 -13.31
C THR A 938 -30.95 -13.44 -14.39
N PRO A 939 -30.59 -13.88 -15.63
CA PRO A 939 -30.32 -12.96 -16.75
C PRO A 939 -31.50 -12.02 -17.02
N GLY A 940 -31.21 -10.73 -17.28
CA GLY A 940 -32.22 -9.70 -17.61
C GLY A 940 -32.88 -9.03 -16.40
N GLY A 941 -32.43 -9.29 -15.17
CA GLY A 941 -32.82 -8.56 -13.97
C GLY A 941 -32.05 -7.24 -13.83
N ASP A 942 -32.70 -6.21 -13.27
CA ASP A 942 -31.98 -4.99 -12.85
C ASP A 942 -31.30 -5.24 -11.51
N ALA A 943 -29.98 -5.35 -11.51
CA ALA A 943 -29.23 -5.67 -10.31
C ALA A 943 -29.20 -4.54 -9.26
N VAL A 944 -29.57 -3.31 -9.65
CA VAL A 944 -29.56 -2.15 -8.78
C VAL A 944 -30.79 -2.12 -7.86
N SER A 945 -31.87 -2.83 -8.22
CA SER A 945 -33.04 -2.92 -7.35
C SER A 945 -32.92 -4.09 -6.38
N PRO A 946 -33.16 -3.89 -5.06
CA PRO A 946 -33.24 -4.99 -4.09
C PRO A 946 -34.40 -5.98 -4.34
N THR A 947 -35.30 -5.66 -5.27
CA THR A 947 -36.34 -6.52 -5.78
C THR A 947 -35.87 -7.23 -7.05
N ALA A 948 -34.98 -8.22 -6.88
CA ALA A 948 -34.50 -9.04 -8.01
C ALA A 948 -35.69 -9.74 -8.71
N GLN A 949 -35.68 -9.74 -10.05
CA GLN A 949 -36.66 -10.48 -10.87
C GLN A 949 -36.29 -11.97 -10.93
N GLY A 950 -36.38 -12.66 -9.82
CA GLY A 950 -36.15 -14.11 -9.73
C GLY A 950 -36.96 -14.71 -8.60
N ALA A 951 -36.84 -16.00 -8.39
CA ALA A 951 -37.48 -16.64 -7.24
C ALA A 951 -37.01 -15.97 -5.93
N VAL A 952 -37.96 -15.50 -5.15
CA VAL A 952 -37.71 -14.77 -3.90
C VAL A 952 -38.34 -15.53 -2.74
N ALA A 953 -37.57 -15.77 -1.70
CA ALA A 953 -38.08 -16.35 -0.46
C ALA A 953 -37.66 -15.49 0.74
N SER A 954 -38.56 -15.31 1.69
CA SER A 954 -38.27 -14.48 2.89
C SER A 954 -38.55 -15.26 4.15
N VAL A 955 -37.78 -14.96 5.19
CA VAL A 955 -37.99 -15.53 6.54
C VAL A 955 -37.66 -14.49 7.60
N THR A 956 -38.28 -14.59 8.77
CA THR A 956 -37.81 -13.95 9.98
C THR A 956 -36.85 -14.91 10.70
N TYR A 957 -35.57 -14.70 10.55
CA TYR A 957 -34.54 -15.52 11.14
C TYR A 957 -34.37 -15.18 12.63
N THR A 958 -34.46 -16.20 13.47
CA THR A 958 -34.43 -16.09 14.94
C THR A 958 -33.19 -16.75 15.55
N GLY A 959 -32.31 -17.30 14.74
CA GLY A 959 -31.13 -18.05 15.15
C GLY A 959 -31.24 -19.56 14.94
N GLU A 960 -32.43 -20.07 14.73
CA GLU A 960 -32.67 -21.49 14.40
C GLU A 960 -32.42 -21.76 12.92
N PRO A 961 -31.91 -22.95 12.56
CA PRO A 961 -31.70 -23.32 11.17
C PRO A 961 -32.98 -23.27 10.34
N VAL A 962 -32.88 -22.74 9.14
CA VAL A 962 -34.00 -22.69 8.18
C VAL A 962 -33.54 -22.99 6.77
N VAL A 963 -34.39 -23.58 5.95
CA VAL A 963 -34.14 -23.86 4.53
C VAL A 963 -35.16 -23.09 3.71
N LEU A 964 -34.66 -22.28 2.78
CA LEU A 964 -35.44 -21.54 1.79
C LEU A 964 -35.28 -22.21 0.42
N LYS A 965 -36.40 -22.56 -0.20
CA LYS A 965 -36.43 -23.10 -1.56
C LYS A 965 -36.64 -21.96 -2.54
N LEU A 966 -35.77 -21.81 -3.53
CA LEU A 966 -35.80 -20.77 -4.55
C LEU A 966 -36.04 -21.40 -5.93
N THR A 967 -37.28 -21.85 -6.15
CA THR A 967 -37.71 -22.36 -7.47
C THR A 967 -38.57 -21.29 -8.14
N HIS A 968 -38.46 -21.21 -9.45
CA HIS A 968 -39.32 -20.34 -10.27
C HIS A 968 -40.80 -20.73 -10.14
#